data_b2ed987523a858426a98edc39bad9664
#
_entry.id   b2ed987523a858426a98edc39bad9664
#
_cell.length_a   1.000
_cell.length_b   1.000
_cell.length_c   1.000
_cell.angle_alpha   90.00
_cell.angle_beta   90.00
_cell.angle_gamma   90.00
#
_symmetry.space_group_name_H-M   'P 1'
#
loop_
_entity.id
_entity.type
_entity.pdbx_description
1 polymer ?
#
loop_
_entity_poly.entity_id
_entity_poly.type
_entity_poly.pdbx_seq_one_letter_code
_entity_poly.pdbx_strand_id
1 'polypeptide(L)'
;MIKIDDKPIYTDYIKLENQDQFLVKVPLLHPDDPRYAVFWSKQFKNCIEGVWGEMFGGYRYMPGKLYFYKNYFLIQDTDANKQTRYVRPRTDDIEWELAYMSLEAHGFSGFVNSEYTSLEIAKEGKVTDLIMQRYPEAIIDGKFKEYIPPRENMRMIHDKPQGRALMQNPTWNEFVLGTRGGGKSFSAAAEIEHGIVFDGTTIYNEDFRRGKLTSEYIVGSADSDKSSELCSKVRASIEAKANPNFRELFGIWGNPEDDDFTPSPLFKDMTGSLVSPNKKNPYRHEYKVQLGGRWVTKGTNSKLFHVNYSPKKGDGAQAGAGGRYLKSVIEEVGLLENVIDVHTSNDSTVARDGVRFGVERYQGTSGNIEYIQASKKMFLSPQDYRILAYDNHHGREGRDGKVGFFLPFYMVLRQYKDKNGNTDYEAAAEHINKIRAEKAKSSNPDVLREEKMNRPCFIEEMWVNPKGYLLPYDEAVVRERELVEFDKYKQKETPVRLIWDSSVGEGIYNGVRIQINHDVEPYREYPIDPSKRKTPNGTVVIYEFPQLINGVVPPDMYRFVGHDPYVEEDLDRGGSVGSTYVIMNPKYAAQGYNGNTIVASYIDKPIGGLSEYYENQEKLLAMYGNPLQGLCIEKNRGQDCRAHYIKKNKAYLLMPSPNREQGTNIYQKSVTSYGYNVGNRIVKLQLAKMMADWLLEETELNDGIKKNIERIPCLYLLRQIMN
;
A
#
# COMPACT_ATOMS: atom_id res chain seq x y z
N MET A 1 -20.47 21.06 -0.30
CA MET A 1 -19.42 20.01 -0.35
C MET A 1 -19.23 19.50 1.07
N ILE A 2 -19.40 18.19 1.28
CA ILE A 2 -19.30 17.54 2.60
C ILE A 2 -17.83 17.45 2.99
N LYS A 3 -17.51 17.73 4.28
CA LYS A 3 -16.12 17.84 4.75
C LYS A 3 -15.88 17.03 6.02
N ILE A 4 -14.66 16.48 6.14
CA ILE A 4 -14.10 15.93 7.36
C ILE A 4 -12.76 16.65 7.63
N ASP A 5 -12.54 17.14 8.85
CA ASP A 5 -11.37 17.97 9.20
C ASP A 5 -11.16 19.13 8.18
N ASP A 6 -12.23 19.86 7.84
CA ASP A 6 -12.28 20.96 6.85
C ASP A 6 -11.92 20.57 5.41
N LYS A 7 -11.73 19.31 5.11
CA LYS A 7 -11.37 18.81 3.79
C LYS A 7 -12.54 18.11 3.11
N PRO A 8 -12.73 18.32 1.80
CA PRO A 8 -13.81 17.68 1.06
C PRO A 8 -13.58 16.17 0.99
N ILE A 9 -14.65 15.41 1.13
CA ILE A 9 -14.65 13.95 0.92
C ILE A 9 -15.23 13.62 -0.45
N TYR A 10 -14.83 12.46 -0.97
CA TYR A 10 -15.37 11.90 -2.21
C TYR A 10 -16.70 11.19 -1.91
N THR A 11 -17.72 11.47 -2.73
CA THR A 11 -19.10 10.96 -2.53
C THR A 11 -19.72 10.38 -3.79
N ASP A 12 -18.96 10.36 -4.90
CA ASP A 12 -19.46 9.87 -6.19
C ASP A 12 -19.25 8.36 -6.34
N TYR A 13 -19.88 7.62 -5.45
CA TYR A 13 -19.94 6.16 -5.47
C TYR A 13 -21.26 5.69 -6.10
N ILE A 14 -21.31 4.38 -6.35
CA ILE A 14 -22.51 3.74 -6.86
C ILE A 14 -23.72 4.04 -5.98
N LYS A 15 -24.81 4.45 -6.58
CA LYS A 15 -26.11 4.61 -5.91
C LYS A 15 -26.94 3.35 -6.12
N LEU A 16 -27.39 2.80 -5.01
CA LEU A 16 -28.11 1.54 -4.96
C LEU A 16 -29.60 1.79 -4.75
N GLU A 17 -30.41 1.05 -5.49
CA GLU A 17 -31.86 1.07 -5.40
C GLU A 17 -32.39 -0.35 -5.64
N ASN A 18 -33.59 -0.66 -5.15
CA ASN A 18 -34.29 -1.93 -5.41
C ASN A 18 -33.43 -3.19 -5.18
N GLN A 19 -32.56 -3.18 -4.17
CA GLN A 19 -31.64 -4.29 -3.87
C GLN A 19 -32.34 -5.62 -3.64
N ASP A 20 -33.64 -5.61 -3.26
CA ASP A 20 -34.42 -6.81 -2.99
C ASP A 20 -34.70 -7.63 -4.27
N GLN A 21 -34.62 -7.03 -5.46
CA GLN A 21 -34.75 -7.76 -6.72
C GLN A 21 -33.66 -8.82 -6.91
N PHE A 22 -32.51 -8.63 -6.27
CA PHE A 22 -31.38 -9.56 -6.31
C PHE A 22 -31.42 -10.61 -5.20
N LEU A 23 -32.40 -10.54 -4.28
CA LEU A 23 -32.56 -11.54 -3.23
C LEU A 23 -33.30 -12.76 -3.73
N VAL A 24 -32.72 -13.91 -3.52
CA VAL A 24 -33.30 -15.18 -3.91
C VAL A 24 -34.10 -15.75 -2.75
N LYS A 25 -35.36 -16.09 -3.03
CA LYS A 25 -36.16 -16.97 -2.17
C LYS A 25 -36.03 -18.39 -2.73
N VAL A 26 -35.35 -19.24 -1.99
CA VAL A 26 -35.14 -20.63 -2.40
C VAL A 26 -36.42 -21.39 -2.13
N PRO A 27 -37.07 -21.98 -3.15
CA PRO A 27 -38.24 -22.83 -2.95
C PRO A 27 -37.80 -24.19 -2.38
N LEU A 28 -38.50 -24.64 -1.34
CA LEU A 28 -38.31 -25.99 -0.82
C LEU A 28 -39.01 -26.99 -1.73
N LEU A 29 -38.31 -27.39 -2.78
CA LEU A 29 -38.77 -28.38 -3.74
C LEU A 29 -38.05 -29.71 -3.48
N HIS A 30 -38.80 -30.81 -3.62
CA HIS A 30 -38.18 -32.13 -3.63
C HIS A 30 -37.18 -32.25 -4.79
N PRO A 31 -36.04 -32.92 -4.62
CA PRO A 31 -35.06 -33.08 -5.69
C PRO A 31 -35.59 -33.70 -6.98
N ASP A 32 -36.62 -34.57 -6.90
CA ASP A 32 -37.27 -35.18 -8.04
C ASP A 32 -38.31 -34.27 -8.72
N ASP A 33 -38.61 -33.11 -8.15
CA ASP A 33 -39.51 -32.13 -8.79
C ASP A 33 -38.79 -31.52 -10.00
N PRO A 34 -39.36 -31.55 -11.20
CA PRO A 34 -38.73 -30.96 -12.39
C PRO A 34 -38.34 -29.49 -12.23
N ARG A 35 -39.09 -28.74 -11.41
CA ARG A 35 -38.80 -27.31 -11.10
C ARG A 35 -37.52 -27.12 -10.29
N TYR A 36 -37.12 -28.16 -9.53
CA TYR A 36 -35.86 -28.11 -8.76
C TYR A 36 -34.64 -27.93 -9.66
N ALA A 37 -34.52 -28.76 -10.68
CA ALA A 37 -33.40 -28.66 -11.61
C ALA A 37 -33.40 -27.34 -12.39
N VAL A 38 -34.57 -26.86 -12.82
CA VAL A 38 -34.73 -25.60 -13.54
C VAL A 38 -34.31 -24.41 -12.65
N PHE A 39 -34.81 -24.40 -11.41
CA PHE A 39 -34.44 -23.33 -10.46
C PHE A 39 -32.94 -23.29 -10.21
N TRP A 40 -32.33 -24.41 -9.85
CA TRP A 40 -30.91 -24.43 -9.50
C TRP A 40 -30.00 -24.19 -10.72
N SER A 41 -30.36 -24.67 -11.90
CA SER A 41 -29.61 -24.34 -13.12
C SER A 41 -29.57 -22.84 -13.37
N LYS A 42 -30.69 -22.13 -13.14
CA LYS A 42 -30.74 -20.66 -13.22
C LYS A 42 -29.85 -20.00 -12.15
N GLN A 43 -29.89 -20.53 -10.90
CA GLN A 43 -29.07 -19.98 -9.84
C GLN A 43 -27.55 -20.15 -10.11
N PHE A 44 -27.14 -21.31 -10.60
CA PHE A 44 -25.78 -21.57 -11.06
C PHE A 44 -25.36 -20.56 -12.14
N LYS A 45 -26.21 -20.38 -13.15
CA LYS A 45 -25.97 -19.41 -14.21
C LYS A 45 -25.78 -18.00 -13.63
N ASN A 46 -26.67 -17.56 -12.75
CA ASN A 46 -26.59 -16.25 -12.11
C ASN A 46 -25.32 -16.06 -11.26
N CYS A 47 -24.86 -17.10 -10.56
CA CYS A 47 -23.62 -17.04 -9.78
C CYS A 47 -22.37 -16.96 -10.67
N ILE A 48 -22.41 -17.46 -11.88
CA ILE A 48 -21.28 -17.44 -12.83
C ILE A 48 -21.30 -16.18 -13.68
N GLU A 49 -22.44 -15.93 -14.34
CA GLU A 49 -22.59 -14.89 -15.36
C GLU A 49 -23.03 -13.54 -14.78
N GLY A 50 -23.54 -13.53 -13.53
CA GLY A 50 -24.15 -12.34 -12.94
C GLY A 50 -25.57 -12.10 -13.42
N VAL A 51 -26.14 -11.01 -12.98
CA VAL A 51 -27.53 -10.62 -13.29
C VAL A 51 -27.63 -9.12 -13.54
N TRP A 52 -28.58 -8.73 -14.37
CA TRP A 52 -28.95 -7.35 -14.58
C TRP A 52 -30.21 -7.01 -13.78
N GLY A 53 -30.22 -5.82 -13.21
CA GLY A 53 -31.38 -5.31 -12.48
C GLY A 53 -31.58 -3.83 -12.69
N GLU A 54 -32.83 -3.38 -12.58
CA GLU A 54 -33.17 -1.97 -12.66
C GLU A 54 -32.79 -1.26 -11.37
N MET A 55 -31.93 -0.25 -11.47
CA MET A 55 -31.43 0.54 -10.35
C MET A 55 -31.47 2.02 -10.68
N PHE A 56 -31.01 2.85 -9.75
CA PHE A 56 -30.97 4.28 -9.95
C PHE A 56 -30.20 4.65 -11.24
N GLY A 57 -30.85 5.34 -12.14
CA GLY A 57 -30.27 5.77 -13.41
C GLY A 57 -30.26 4.73 -14.54
N GLY A 58 -30.89 3.56 -14.36
CA GLY A 58 -31.03 2.54 -15.39
C GLY A 58 -30.67 1.12 -14.94
N TYR A 59 -30.41 0.23 -15.89
CA TYR A 59 -29.99 -1.14 -15.59
C TYR A 59 -28.54 -1.18 -15.11
N ARG A 60 -28.28 -1.98 -14.06
CA ARG A 60 -26.94 -2.26 -13.55
C ARG A 60 -26.66 -3.74 -13.53
N TYR A 61 -25.41 -4.06 -13.81
CA TYR A 61 -24.90 -5.42 -13.76
C TYR A 61 -24.41 -5.75 -12.35
N MET A 62 -24.98 -6.79 -11.73
CA MET A 62 -24.46 -7.40 -10.52
C MET A 62 -23.53 -8.55 -10.92
N PRO A 63 -22.22 -8.46 -10.66
CA PRO A 63 -21.28 -9.54 -10.94
C PRO A 63 -21.69 -10.85 -10.26
N GLY A 64 -21.42 -12.00 -10.90
CA GLY A 64 -21.82 -13.30 -10.37
C GLY A 64 -21.24 -13.58 -8.98
N LYS A 65 -20.02 -13.14 -8.71
CA LYS A 65 -19.40 -13.22 -7.37
C LYS A 65 -20.18 -12.41 -6.32
N LEU A 66 -20.68 -11.22 -6.65
CA LEU A 66 -21.51 -10.43 -5.76
C LEU A 66 -22.89 -11.04 -5.56
N TYR A 67 -23.47 -11.60 -6.64
CA TYR A 67 -24.73 -12.34 -6.55
C TYR A 67 -24.61 -13.54 -5.62
N PHE A 68 -23.50 -14.30 -5.74
CA PHE A 68 -23.19 -15.41 -4.83
C PHE A 68 -23.00 -14.91 -3.39
N TYR A 69 -22.20 -13.85 -3.18
CA TYR A 69 -21.98 -13.24 -1.87
C TYR A 69 -23.29 -12.88 -1.19
N LYS A 70 -24.17 -12.17 -1.90
CA LYS A 70 -25.46 -11.74 -1.38
C LYS A 70 -26.39 -12.88 -1.00
N ASN A 71 -26.41 -13.94 -1.79
CA ASN A 71 -27.43 -14.98 -1.67
C ASN A 71 -26.96 -16.28 -1.02
N TYR A 72 -25.68 -16.63 -1.17
CA TYR A 72 -25.17 -17.95 -0.84
C TYR A 72 -23.93 -17.99 0.02
N PHE A 73 -23.33 -16.85 0.32
CA PHE A 73 -22.27 -16.76 1.31
C PHE A 73 -22.86 -16.50 2.69
N LEU A 74 -22.25 -17.06 3.74
CA LEU A 74 -22.62 -16.79 5.12
C LEU A 74 -21.45 -16.15 5.86
N ILE A 75 -21.77 -15.11 6.59
CA ILE A 75 -20.84 -14.48 7.54
C ILE A 75 -21.20 -14.90 8.97
N GLN A 76 -20.18 -15.09 9.76
CA GLN A 76 -20.34 -15.25 11.19
C GLN A 76 -20.40 -13.86 11.83
N ASP A 77 -21.56 -13.47 12.32
CA ASP A 77 -21.83 -12.20 12.96
C ASP A 77 -21.98 -12.39 14.47
N THR A 78 -21.40 -11.50 15.24
CA THR A 78 -21.54 -11.52 16.71
C THR A 78 -22.36 -10.32 17.14
N ASP A 79 -23.50 -10.57 17.74
CA ASP A 79 -24.40 -9.52 18.20
C ASP A 79 -23.90 -8.79 19.46
N ALA A 80 -24.64 -7.78 19.90
CA ALA A 80 -24.31 -7.00 21.11
C ALA A 80 -24.24 -7.85 22.38
N ASN A 81 -24.91 -9.00 22.41
CA ASN A 81 -24.92 -9.96 23.53
C ASN A 81 -23.81 -11.00 23.42
N LYS A 82 -22.88 -10.82 22.50
CA LYS A 82 -21.78 -11.75 22.18
C LYS A 82 -22.26 -13.13 21.67
N GLN A 83 -23.50 -13.21 21.19
CA GLN A 83 -23.99 -14.42 20.55
C GLN A 83 -23.57 -14.43 19.09
N THR A 84 -22.97 -15.52 18.69
CA THR A 84 -22.50 -15.72 17.31
C THR A 84 -23.58 -16.42 16.50
N ARG A 85 -23.93 -15.84 15.36
CA ARG A 85 -24.89 -16.39 14.42
C ARG A 85 -24.36 -16.30 13.00
N TYR A 86 -24.84 -17.20 12.15
CA TYR A 86 -24.57 -17.12 10.70
C TYR A 86 -25.68 -16.32 10.03
N VAL A 87 -25.29 -15.33 9.25
CA VAL A 87 -26.23 -14.45 8.53
C VAL A 87 -25.75 -14.23 7.09
N ARG A 88 -26.71 -13.96 6.20
CA ARG A 88 -26.37 -13.43 4.87
C ARG A 88 -25.72 -12.06 5.04
N PRO A 89 -24.65 -11.77 4.29
CA PRO A 89 -24.05 -10.45 4.29
C PRO A 89 -25.04 -9.41 3.75
N ARG A 90 -24.98 -8.21 4.30
CA ARG A 90 -25.60 -7.08 3.64
C ARG A 90 -24.73 -6.71 2.45
N THR A 91 -25.34 -6.36 1.34
CA THR A 91 -24.64 -5.81 0.19
C THR A 91 -24.95 -4.33 0.12
N ASP A 92 -23.98 -3.52 0.50
CA ASP A 92 -24.03 -2.07 0.44
C ASP A 92 -23.11 -1.54 -0.68
N ASP A 93 -22.93 -0.23 -0.75
CA ASP A 93 -22.10 0.41 -1.76
C ASP A 93 -20.64 -0.11 -1.75
N ILE A 94 -20.12 -0.52 -0.60
CA ILE A 94 -18.76 -1.06 -0.47
C ILE A 94 -18.62 -2.40 -1.22
N GLU A 95 -19.51 -3.35 -0.97
CA GLU A 95 -19.45 -4.65 -1.62
C GLU A 95 -19.64 -4.55 -3.12
N TRP A 96 -20.45 -3.61 -3.60
CA TRP A 96 -20.58 -3.32 -5.01
C TRP A 96 -19.27 -2.77 -5.61
N GLU A 97 -18.65 -1.79 -4.95
CA GLU A 97 -17.37 -1.23 -5.40
C GLU A 97 -16.25 -2.29 -5.40
N LEU A 98 -16.16 -3.12 -4.35
CA LEU A 98 -15.20 -4.22 -4.29
C LEU A 98 -15.44 -5.28 -5.37
N ALA A 99 -16.71 -5.57 -5.67
CA ALA A 99 -17.05 -6.53 -6.73
C ALA A 99 -16.69 -6.00 -8.12
N TYR A 100 -16.91 -4.71 -8.38
CA TYR A 100 -16.48 -4.10 -9.63
C TYR A 100 -14.95 -4.05 -9.74
N MET A 101 -14.24 -3.71 -8.68
CA MET A 101 -12.78 -3.78 -8.64
C MET A 101 -12.29 -5.20 -9.00
N SER A 102 -12.87 -6.22 -8.38
CA SER A 102 -12.50 -7.62 -8.68
C SER A 102 -12.82 -8.00 -10.12
N LEU A 103 -13.95 -7.53 -10.67
CA LEU A 103 -14.32 -7.75 -12.05
C LEU A 103 -13.31 -7.13 -13.02
N GLU A 104 -12.92 -5.89 -12.78
CA GLU A 104 -11.89 -5.18 -13.56
C GLU A 104 -10.54 -5.88 -13.50
N ALA A 105 -10.13 -6.30 -12.30
CA ALA A 105 -8.86 -6.97 -12.08
C ALA A 105 -8.77 -8.31 -12.85
N HIS A 106 -9.87 -9.01 -13.02
CA HIS A 106 -9.91 -10.25 -13.79
C HIS A 106 -9.96 -10.04 -15.31
N GLY A 107 -9.64 -8.84 -15.79
CA GLY A 107 -9.59 -8.55 -17.23
C GLY A 107 -10.96 -8.53 -17.87
N PHE A 108 -11.89 -7.84 -17.22
CA PHE A 108 -13.17 -7.54 -17.81
C PHE A 108 -12.98 -6.65 -19.04
N SER A 109 -12.66 -7.24 -20.13
CA SER A 109 -12.38 -6.54 -21.38
C SER A 109 -13.51 -6.66 -22.37
N GLY A 110 -14.69 -6.88 -21.90
CA GLY A 110 -15.83 -6.88 -22.77
C GLY A 110 -16.90 -7.89 -22.33
N PHE A 111 -18.09 -7.46 -22.42
CA PHE A 111 -19.23 -8.30 -22.30
C PHE A 111 -19.34 -9.21 -23.51
N VAL A 112 -19.46 -10.51 -23.23
CA VAL A 112 -19.68 -11.46 -24.25
C VAL A 112 -21.10 -11.94 -24.17
N ASN A 113 -22.03 -11.38 -23.88
CA ASN A 113 -23.32 -11.96 -24.17
C ASN A 113 -24.23 -10.93 -24.85
N SER A 114 -24.16 -10.96 -26.17
CA SER A 114 -24.95 -10.14 -27.05
C SER A 114 -26.47 -10.21 -26.78
N GLU A 115 -27.00 -11.29 -26.22
CA GLU A 115 -28.43 -11.39 -25.91
C GLU A 115 -28.83 -10.51 -24.72
N TYR A 116 -27.98 -10.40 -23.67
CA TYR A 116 -28.30 -9.58 -22.51
C TYR A 116 -28.02 -8.09 -22.71
N THR A 117 -26.99 -7.78 -23.47
CA THR A 117 -26.51 -6.40 -23.60
C THR A 117 -27.05 -5.68 -24.82
N SER A 118 -27.29 -6.40 -25.93
CA SER A 118 -27.68 -5.73 -27.16
C SER A 118 -29.17 -5.49 -27.32
N LEU A 119 -30.02 -6.35 -26.79
CA LEU A 119 -31.46 -6.25 -27.04
C LEU A 119 -32.22 -5.40 -26.02
N GLU A 120 -31.97 -5.56 -24.73
CA GLU A 120 -32.72 -4.81 -23.72
C GLU A 120 -32.09 -3.46 -23.42
N ILE A 121 -30.77 -3.39 -23.32
CA ILE A 121 -30.07 -2.14 -22.96
C ILE A 121 -29.96 -1.22 -24.17
N ALA A 122 -29.67 -1.74 -25.36
CA ALA A 122 -29.62 -0.92 -26.57
C ALA A 122 -31.00 -0.48 -27.04
N LYS A 123 -32.06 -1.28 -26.85
CA LYS A 123 -33.43 -0.88 -27.20
C LYS A 123 -34.00 0.17 -26.26
N GLU A 124 -33.59 0.18 -25.00
CA GLU A 124 -34.13 1.13 -24.00
C GLU A 124 -33.24 2.33 -23.75
N GLY A 125 -32.05 2.40 -24.35
CA GLY A 125 -31.10 3.51 -24.18
C GLY A 125 -30.58 3.69 -22.75
N LYS A 126 -30.74 2.70 -21.87
CA LYS A 126 -30.48 2.75 -20.44
C LYS A 126 -29.21 2.01 -20.03
N VAL A 127 -28.14 2.15 -20.81
CA VAL A 127 -26.81 1.71 -20.34
C VAL A 127 -26.42 2.62 -19.21
N THR A 128 -26.06 2.04 -18.08
CA THR A 128 -25.66 2.88 -16.97
C THR A 128 -24.37 3.63 -17.31
N ASP A 129 -24.38 4.94 -17.06
CA ASP A 129 -23.21 5.81 -17.25
C ASP A 129 -21.95 5.22 -16.58
N LEU A 130 -22.12 4.49 -15.49
CA LEU A 130 -21.04 3.84 -14.80
C LEU A 130 -20.29 2.79 -15.64
N ILE A 131 -21.02 1.95 -16.41
CA ILE A 131 -20.39 0.96 -17.31
C ILE A 131 -19.72 1.69 -18.46
N MET A 132 -20.36 2.69 -19.01
CA MET A 132 -19.79 3.52 -20.08
C MET A 132 -18.56 4.28 -19.62
N GLN A 133 -18.59 4.79 -18.41
CA GLN A 133 -17.50 5.56 -17.82
C GLN A 133 -16.31 4.67 -17.42
N ARG A 134 -16.58 3.51 -16.84
CA ARG A 134 -15.52 2.58 -16.38
C ARG A 134 -14.96 1.66 -17.47
N TYR A 135 -15.76 1.36 -18.48
CA TYR A 135 -15.42 0.40 -19.53
C TYR A 135 -15.73 0.95 -20.93
N PRO A 136 -15.16 2.10 -21.31
CA PRO A 136 -15.38 2.67 -22.65
C PRO A 136 -14.94 1.69 -23.74
N GLU A 137 -13.94 0.84 -23.46
CA GLU A 137 -13.46 -0.22 -24.35
C GLU A 137 -14.45 -1.41 -24.48
N ALA A 138 -15.42 -1.52 -23.58
CA ALA A 138 -16.49 -2.52 -23.69
C ALA A 138 -17.51 -2.16 -24.77
N ILE A 139 -17.44 -0.96 -25.33
CA ILE A 139 -18.34 -0.51 -26.39
C ILE A 139 -17.56 -0.40 -27.69
N ILE A 140 -17.91 -1.25 -28.67
CA ILE A 140 -17.41 -1.14 -30.06
C ILE A 140 -18.61 -0.95 -30.96
N ASP A 141 -18.56 0.08 -31.80
CA ASP A 141 -19.62 0.41 -32.78
C ASP A 141 -21.01 0.52 -32.13
N GLY A 142 -21.07 1.09 -30.90
CA GLY A 142 -22.32 1.25 -30.17
C GLY A 142 -22.92 -0.05 -29.61
N LYS A 143 -22.17 -1.16 -29.65
CA LYS A 143 -22.55 -2.47 -29.10
C LYS A 143 -21.56 -2.89 -28.03
N PHE A 144 -22.06 -3.54 -26.98
CA PHE A 144 -21.17 -4.13 -25.99
C PHE A 144 -20.37 -5.30 -26.59
N LYS A 145 -19.09 -5.31 -26.27
CA LYS A 145 -18.26 -6.50 -26.48
C LYS A 145 -18.81 -7.64 -25.66
N GLU A 146 -18.67 -8.80 -26.20
CA GLU A 146 -18.96 -10.06 -25.56
C GLU A 146 -18.08 -10.26 -24.31
N TYR A 147 -18.67 -10.68 -23.18
CA TYR A 147 -17.97 -11.02 -21.95
C TYR A 147 -17.43 -12.45 -22.02
N ILE A 148 -16.12 -12.61 -22.01
CA ILE A 148 -15.49 -13.92 -21.93
C ILE A 148 -15.07 -14.15 -20.47
N PRO A 149 -15.69 -15.09 -19.73
CA PRO A 149 -15.28 -15.42 -18.37
C PRO A 149 -13.79 -15.77 -18.31
N PRO A 150 -13.08 -15.41 -17.25
CA PRO A 150 -11.64 -15.65 -17.12
C PRO A 150 -11.21 -17.09 -17.39
N ARG A 151 -12.10 -18.05 -17.20
CA ARG A 151 -11.85 -19.46 -17.43
C ARG A 151 -12.04 -19.94 -18.84
N GLU A 152 -13.02 -19.44 -19.55
CA GLU A 152 -13.13 -19.69 -20.98
C GLU A 152 -11.91 -19.10 -21.67
N ASN A 153 -11.41 -18.00 -21.16
CA ASN A 153 -10.13 -17.45 -21.56
C ASN A 153 -8.99 -18.45 -21.35
N MET A 154 -8.85 -19.07 -20.18
CA MET A 154 -7.83 -20.10 -19.93
C MET A 154 -8.00 -21.32 -20.85
N ARG A 155 -9.22 -21.76 -21.09
CA ARG A 155 -9.51 -22.83 -22.02
C ARG A 155 -9.12 -22.48 -23.45
N MET A 156 -9.48 -21.28 -23.89
CA MET A 156 -9.14 -20.78 -25.22
C MET A 156 -7.64 -20.70 -25.46
N ILE A 157 -6.84 -20.43 -24.44
CA ILE A 157 -5.37 -20.46 -24.53
C ILE A 157 -4.87 -21.86 -24.85
N HIS A 158 -5.36 -22.85 -24.13
CA HIS A 158 -4.84 -24.20 -24.24
C HIS A 158 -5.31 -24.90 -25.52
N ASP A 159 -6.54 -24.58 -25.97
CA ASP A 159 -7.22 -25.34 -27.01
C ASP A 159 -7.25 -24.64 -28.37
N LYS A 160 -7.06 -23.32 -28.44
CA LYS A 160 -7.11 -22.57 -29.72
C LYS A 160 -6.04 -21.49 -29.83
N PRO A 161 -5.29 -21.40 -30.94
CA PRO A 161 -4.29 -20.33 -31.13
C PRO A 161 -4.86 -18.91 -31.04
N GLN A 162 -6.12 -18.72 -31.45
CA GLN A 162 -6.81 -17.43 -31.35
C GLN A 162 -7.11 -17.03 -29.89
N GLY A 163 -7.28 -18.01 -29.01
CA GLY A 163 -7.47 -17.76 -27.59
C GLY A 163 -6.27 -17.06 -26.93
N ARG A 164 -5.05 -17.31 -27.41
CA ARG A 164 -3.85 -16.62 -26.91
C ARG A 164 -3.88 -15.13 -27.18
N ALA A 165 -4.41 -14.69 -28.31
CA ALA A 165 -4.52 -13.27 -28.64
C ALA A 165 -5.59 -12.55 -27.77
N LEU A 166 -6.65 -13.24 -27.38
CA LEU A 166 -7.70 -12.70 -26.50
C LEU A 166 -7.24 -12.58 -25.05
N MET A 167 -6.31 -13.41 -24.62
CA MET A 167 -5.76 -13.39 -23.26
C MET A 167 -4.57 -12.45 -23.04
N GLN A 168 -4.16 -11.72 -24.03
CA GLN A 168 -3.29 -10.57 -23.85
C GLN A 168 -4.01 -9.41 -23.13
N ASN A 169 -5.28 -9.58 -22.77
CA ASN A 169 -5.94 -8.71 -21.83
C ASN A 169 -5.28 -8.83 -20.46
N PRO A 170 -4.78 -7.74 -19.92
CA PRO A 170 -4.09 -7.80 -18.66
C PRO A 170 -5.06 -8.11 -17.53
N THR A 171 -4.91 -9.25 -16.88
CA THR A 171 -5.38 -9.36 -15.51
C THR A 171 -4.50 -8.46 -14.65
N TRP A 172 -5.11 -7.62 -13.85
CA TRP A 172 -4.44 -6.75 -12.90
C TRP A 172 -4.50 -7.37 -11.51
N ASN A 173 -3.55 -7.03 -10.67
CA ASN A 173 -3.63 -7.33 -9.25
C ASN A 173 -4.55 -6.32 -8.56
N GLU A 174 -5.13 -6.72 -7.45
CA GLU A 174 -5.97 -5.86 -6.62
C GLU A 174 -5.15 -5.37 -5.41
N PHE A 175 -5.25 -4.10 -5.05
CA PHE A 175 -4.67 -3.59 -3.81
C PHE A 175 -5.73 -2.77 -3.07
N VAL A 176 -6.18 -3.28 -1.91
CA VAL A 176 -7.26 -2.70 -1.12
C VAL A 176 -6.73 -2.28 0.23
N LEU A 177 -6.55 -1.00 0.42
CA LEU A 177 -6.21 -0.44 1.72
C LEU A 177 -7.34 0.41 2.28
N GLY A 178 -7.40 0.52 3.59
CA GLY A 178 -8.37 1.39 4.25
C GLY A 178 -8.75 0.93 5.63
N THR A 179 -9.87 1.40 6.09
CA THR A 179 -10.35 1.22 7.46
C THR A 179 -10.61 -0.23 7.84
N ARG A 180 -10.57 -0.51 9.13
CA ARG A 180 -11.06 -1.76 9.71
C ARG A 180 -12.58 -1.86 9.61
N GLY A 181 -13.09 -3.10 9.54
CA GLY A 181 -14.54 -3.33 9.51
C GLY A 181 -15.22 -3.15 8.15
N GLY A 182 -14.47 -2.84 7.09
CA GLY A 182 -14.97 -2.62 5.73
C GLY A 182 -15.26 -3.89 4.92
N GLY A 183 -15.37 -5.06 5.53
CA GLY A 183 -15.77 -6.29 4.84
C GLY A 183 -14.71 -6.92 3.92
N LYS A 184 -13.51 -6.33 3.77
CA LYS A 184 -12.44 -6.79 2.85
C LYS A 184 -12.18 -8.29 2.91
N SER A 185 -11.97 -8.83 4.12
CA SER A 185 -11.69 -10.26 4.30
C SER A 185 -12.88 -11.16 4.02
N PHE A 186 -14.12 -10.69 4.24
CA PHE A 186 -15.32 -11.45 3.86
C PHE A 186 -15.52 -11.45 2.35
N SER A 187 -15.31 -10.33 1.67
CA SER A 187 -15.33 -10.27 0.22
C SER A 187 -14.29 -11.22 -0.40
N ALA A 188 -13.06 -11.22 0.11
CA ALA A 188 -12.01 -12.13 -0.36
C ALA A 188 -12.35 -13.61 -0.08
N ALA A 189 -12.90 -13.92 1.09
CA ALA A 189 -13.35 -15.27 1.44
C ALA A 189 -14.47 -15.77 0.52
N ALA A 190 -15.43 -14.91 0.22
CA ALA A 190 -16.53 -15.24 -0.70
C ALA A 190 -16.04 -15.46 -2.14
N GLU A 191 -15.06 -14.71 -2.60
CA GLU A 191 -14.45 -14.93 -3.92
C GLU A 191 -13.71 -16.27 -3.99
N ILE A 192 -12.99 -16.65 -2.94
CA ILE A 192 -12.33 -17.95 -2.85
C ILE A 192 -13.38 -19.07 -2.83
N GLU A 193 -14.43 -18.93 -2.01
CA GLU A 193 -15.49 -19.93 -1.93
C GLU A 193 -16.24 -20.08 -3.27
N HIS A 194 -16.61 -18.95 -3.89
CA HIS A 194 -17.19 -18.93 -5.22
C HIS A 194 -16.33 -19.73 -6.21
N GLY A 195 -15.03 -19.49 -6.19
CA GLY A 195 -14.10 -20.21 -7.02
C GLY A 195 -14.08 -21.72 -6.71
N ILE A 196 -14.01 -22.12 -5.44
CA ILE A 196 -14.07 -23.53 -5.03
C ILE A 196 -15.34 -24.20 -5.55
N VAL A 197 -16.48 -23.51 -5.48
CA VAL A 197 -17.78 -24.04 -5.93
C VAL A 197 -17.87 -24.15 -7.44
N PHE A 198 -17.55 -23.06 -8.14
CA PHE A 198 -17.84 -22.94 -9.57
C PHE A 198 -16.63 -23.23 -10.44
N ASP A 199 -15.43 -22.95 -9.96
CA ASP A 199 -14.22 -23.06 -10.74
C ASP A 199 -13.84 -24.50 -11.11
N GLY A 200 -14.07 -25.47 -10.30
CA GLY A 200 -13.78 -26.89 -10.60
C GLY A 200 -14.88 -27.67 -11.31
N THR A 201 -16.11 -27.16 -11.35
CA THR A 201 -17.27 -27.98 -11.71
C THR A 201 -18.05 -27.53 -12.93
N THR A 202 -18.07 -26.23 -13.23
CA THR A 202 -19.12 -25.70 -14.09
C THR A 202 -18.73 -25.45 -15.53
N ILE A 203 -17.45 -25.20 -15.80
CA ILE A 203 -17.10 -24.74 -17.15
C ILE A 203 -16.80 -25.87 -18.10
N TYR A 204 -16.63 -27.13 -17.64
CA TYR A 204 -16.03 -28.19 -18.45
C TYR A 204 -16.73 -29.54 -18.36
N ASN A 205 -18.04 -29.55 -18.61
CA ASN A 205 -18.72 -30.82 -18.88
C ASN A 205 -18.07 -31.62 -20.03
N GLU A 206 -17.41 -30.97 -20.97
CA GLU A 206 -16.64 -31.64 -22.02
C GLU A 206 -15.25 -32.06 -21.57
N ASP A 207 -14.61 -31.32 -20.65
CA ASP A 207 -13.29 -31.67 -20.12
C ASP A 207 -13.35 -32.67 -18.96
N PHE A 208 -14.52 -33.00 -18.44
CA PHE A 208 -14.69 -34.17 -17.58
C PHE A 208 -14.16 -35.46 -18.21
N ARG A 209 -14.08 -35.53 -19.53
CA ARG A 209 -13.40 -36.60 -20.24
C ARG A 209 -11.89 -36.59 -20.16
N ARG A 210 -11.27 -35.45 -19.77
CA ARG A 210 -9.80 -35.25 -19.70
C ARG A 210 -9.25 -35.19 -18.30
N GLY A 211 -10.07 -35.27 -17.26
CA GLY A 211 -9.66 -35.18 -15.85
C GLY A 211 -10.14 -33.88 -15.17
N LYS A 212 -10.31 -33.96 -13.86
CA LYS A 212 -10.77 -32.83 -13.03
C LYS A 212 -9.75 -31.68 -13.09
N LEU A 213 -10.18 -30.50 -13.49
CA LEU A 213 -9.43 -29.27 -13.25
C LEU A 213 -9.53 -28.92 -11.77
N THR A 214 -8.41 -29.00 -11.08
CA THR A 214 -8.30 -28.61 -9.70
C THR A 214 -8.03 -27.10 -9.62
N SER A 215 -8.87 -26.35 -8.94
CA SER A 215 -8.65 -24.94 -8.67
C SER A 215 -7.81 -24.78 -7.40
N GLU A 216 -6.82 -23.92 -7.44
CA GLU A 216 -5.94 -23.66 -6.31
C GLU A 216 -6.02 -22.19 -5.90
N TYR A 217 -6.08 -21.98 -4.59
CA TYR A 217 -6.17 -20.69 -3.93
C TYR A 217 -5.14 -20.62 -2.81
N ILE A 218 -4.58 -19.44 -2.55
CA ILE A 218 -3.63 -19.25 -1.46
C ILE A 218 -3.96 -17.99 -0.67
N VAL A 219 -3.83 -18.09 0.64
CA VAL A 219 -3.91 -16.96 1.57
C VAL A 219 -2.60 -16.87 2.33
N GLY A 220 -1.98 -15.71 2.31
CA GLY A 220 -0.75 -15.44 3.02
C GLY A 220 -0.81 -14.19 3.88
N SER A 221 0.00 -14.14 4.92
CA SER A 221 0.16 -12.97 5.79
C SER A 221 1.53 -13.02 6.47
N ALA A 222 1.95 -11.92 7.08
CA ALA A 222 3.09 -11.89 8.00
C ALA A 222 2.86 -12.75 9.25
N ASP A 223 1.58 -13.02 9.57
CA ASP A 223 1.15 -13.84 10.70
C ASP A 223 0.26 -15.00 10.22
N SER A 224 0.61 -16.23 10.62
CA SER A 224 -0.14 -17.43 10.28
C SER A 224 -1.58 -17.43 10.82
N ASP A 225 -1.83 -16.74 11.92
CA ASP A 225 -3.17 -16.68 12.51
C ASP A 225 -4.10 -15.85 11.62
N LYS A 226 -3.60 -14.78 11.00
CA LYS A 226 -4.37 -13.95 10.08
C LYS A 226 -4.73 -14.67 8.78
N SER A 227 -3.79 -15.40 8.18
CA SER A 227 -4.07 -16.22 7.01
C SER A 227 -5.04 -17.37 7.32
N SER A 228 -4.89 -18.00 8.48
CA SER A 228 -5.79 -19.05 8.98
C SER A 228 -7.20 -18.52 9.26
N GLU A 229 -7.35 -17.30 9.80
CA GLU A 229 -8.64 -16.65 10.06
C GLU A 229 -9.45 -16.50 8.78
N LEU A 230 -8.84 -16.05 7.67
CA LEU A 230 -9.54 -15.92 6.40
C LEU A 230 -9.96 -17.31 5.87
N CYS A 231 -9.08 -18.29 5.93
CA CYS A 231 -9.43 -19.67 5.56
C CYS A 231 -10.59 -20.22 6.39
N SER A 232 -10.66 -19.86 7.68
CA SER A 232 -11.77 -20.26 8.56
C SER A 232 -13.11 -19.64 8.13
N LYS A 233 -13.11 -18.40 7.62
CA LYS A 233 -14.31 -17.76 7.05
C LYS A 233 -14.83 -18.52 5.82
N VAL A 234 -13.93 -18.91 4.92
CA VAL A 234 -14.27 -19.73 3.75
C VAL A 234 -14.86 -21.07 4.19
N ARG A 235 -14.17 -21.75 5.10
CA ARG A 235 -14.56 -23.06 5.62
C ARG A 235 -15.93 -23.01 6.30
N ALA A 236 -16.17 -22.05 7.17
CA ALA A 236 -17.42 -21.90 7.90
C ALA A 236 -18.64 -21.74 6.97
N SER A 237 -18.49 -20.92 5.92
CA SER A 237 -19.56 -20.76 4.93
C SER A 237 -19.80 -22.01 4.09
N ILE A 238 -18.75 -22.76 3.72
CA ILE A 238 -18.88 -24.04 3.02
C ILE A 238 -19.61 -25.07 3.88
N GLU A 239 -19.19 -25.23 5.14
CA GLU A 239 -19.79 -26.20 6.06
C GLU A 239 -21.26 -25.91 6.34
N ALA A 240 -21.65 -24.65 6.36
CA ALA A 240 -23.04 -24.24 6.55
C ALA A 240 -23.97 -24.79 5.42
N LYS A 241 -23.47 -25.01 4.21
CA LYS A 241 -24.25 -25.52 3.08
C LYS A 241 -24.58 -27.01 3.17
N ALA A 242 -23.93 -27.73 4.06
CA ALA A 242 -24.28 -29.09 4.40
C ALA A 242 -25.14 -29.19 5.67
N ASN A 243 -25.35 -28.08 6.39
CA ASN A 243 -26.05 -28.06 7.67
C ASN A 243 -27.57 -27.91 7.47
N PRO A 244 -28.41 -28.86 7.93
CA PRO A 244 -29.85 -28.83 7.80
C PRO A 244 -30.53 -27.58 8.38
N ASN A 245 -29.89 -26.90 9.34
CA ASN A 245 -30.39 -25.64 9.89
C ASN A 245 -30.48 -24.52 8.84
N PHE A 246 -29.79 -24.64 7.72
CA PHE A 246 -29.81 -23.65 6.63
C PHE A 246 -30.57 -24.15 5.40
N ARG A 247 -31.48 -25.15 5.56
CA ARG A 247 -32.26 -25.75 4.44
C ARG A 247 -32.98 -24.72 3.58
N GLU A 248 -33.59 -23.72 4.20
CA GLU A 248 -34.30 -22.64 3.50
C GLU A 248 -33.42 -21.74 2.66
N LEU A 249 -32.14 -21.61 3.04
CA LEU A 249 -31.17 -20.78 2.34
C LEU A 249 -30.51 -21.51 1.16
N PHE A 250 -30.31 -22.82 1.30
CA PHE A 250 -29.53 -23.62 0.36
C PHE A 250 -30.28 -24.75 -0.30
N GLY A 251 -31.58 -24.88 -0.03
CA GLY A 251 -32.40 -25.92 -0.63
C GLY A 251 -32.01 -27.34 -0.22
N ILE A 252 -31.59 -27.51 1.04
CA ILE A 252 -31.24 -28.80 1.62
C ILE A 252 -32.52 -29.60 1.88
N TRP A 253 -32.57 -30.83 1.42
CA TRP A 253 -33.70 -31.74 1.58
C TRP A 253 -33.34 -32.91 2.51
N GLY A 254 -34.31 -33.36 3.32
CA GLY A 254 -34.13 -34.46 4.26
C GLY A 254 -33.26 -34.11 5.48
N ASN A 255 -32.89 -35.12 6.24
CA ASN A 255 -31.94 -35.04 7.35
C ASN A 255 -30.71 -35.88 7.04
N PRO A 256 -29.51 -35.54 7.62
CA PRO A 256 -28.27 -36.27 7.35
C PRO A 256 -28.30 -37.76 7.73
N GLU A 257 -29.26 -38.16 8.57
CA GLU A 257 -29.43 -39.53 9.04
C GLU A 257 -30.43 -40.32 8.18
N ASP A 258 -31.14 -39.65 7.27
CA ASP A 258 -32.16 -40.23 6.42
C ASP A 258 -31.60 -40.61 5.03
N ASP A 259 -32.11 -41.65 4.42
CA ASP A 259 -31.70 -42.13 3.09
C ASP A 259 -32.02 -41.13 1.95
N ASP A 260 -32.97 -40.23 2.20
CA ASP A 260 -33.41 -39.19 1.24
C ASP A 260 -32.64 -37.86 1.41
N PHE A 261 -31.64 -37.83 2.28
CA PHE A 261 -30.86 -36.62 2.51
C PHE A 261 -30.19 -36.14 1.21
N THR A 262 -30.54 -34.92 0.82
CA THR A 262 -29.91 -34.22 -0.31
C THR A 262 -29.35 -32.91 0.14
N PRO A 263 -28.02 -32.75 0.10
CA PRO A 263 -27.35 -31.50 0.48
C PRO A 263 -27.69 -30.36 -0.50
N SER A 264 -27.24 -29.18 -0.21
CA SER A 264 -27.39 -28.03 -1.11
C SER A 264 -26.90 -28.33 -2.50
N PRO A 265 -27.68 -28.02 -3.56
CA PRO A 265 -27.26 -28.20 -4.95
C PRO A 265 -26.02 -27.39 -5.33
N LEU A 266 -25.72 -26.32 -4.61
CA LEU A 266 -24.46 -25.58 -4.75
C LEU A 266 -23.25 -26.47 -4.48
N PHE A 267 -23.46 -27.56 -3.75
CA PHE A 267 -22.50 -28.62 -3.47
C PHE A 267 -23.11 -29.98 -3.76
N LYS A 268 -23.60 -30.12 -4.96
CA LYS A 268 -24.16 -31.40 -5.38
C LYS A 268 -23.14 -32.51 -5.09
N ASP A 269 -23.58 -33.50 -4.35
CA ASP A 269 -22.77 -34.61 -3.85
C ASP A 269 -21.82 -34.22 -2.67
N MET A 270 -22.10 -33.17 -1.90
CA MET A 270 -21.26 -32.78 -0.79
C MET A 270 -21.97 -32.87 0.55
N THR A 271 -21.49 -33.76 1.35
CA THR A 271 -21.51 -33.70 2.82
C THR A 271 -20.15 -33.25 3.35
N GLY A 272 -19.40 -32.45 2.56
CA GLY A 272 -18.00 -32.24 2.78
C GLY A 272 -17.69 -30.91 3.39
N SER A 273 -16.67 -30.92 4.20
CA SER A 273 -15.97 -29.79 4.72
C SER A 273 -14.64 -29.60 3.96
N LEU A 274 -14.07 -28.39 4.03
CA LEU A 274 -12.66 -28.24 3.69
C LEU A 274 -11.84 -29.00 4.73
N VAL A 275 -11.28 -30.12 4.35
CA VAL A 275 -10.49 -30.97 5.24
C VAL A 275 -9.02 -30.65 5.07
N SER A 276 -8.35 -30.30 6.16
CA SER A 276 -6.89 -30.29 6.22
C SER A 276 -6.40 -31.45 7.07
N PRO A 277 -5.72 -32.44 6.47
CA PRO A 277 -5.22 -33.60 7.20
C PRO A 277 -4.12 -33.26 8.21
N ASN A 278 -3.40 -32.16 8.03
CA ASN A 278 -2.44 -31.62 9.01
C ASN A 278 -2.05 -30.17 8.66
N LYS A 279 -1.32 -29.48 9.55
CA LYS A 279 -0.89 -28.09 9.38
C LYS A 279 -0.04 -27.79 8.11
N LYS A 280 0.49 -28.83 7.46
CA LYS A 280 1.37 -28.69 6.28
C LYS A 280 0.63 -28.90 4.97
N ASN A 281 -0.58 -29.47 4.98
CA ASN A 281 -1.33 -29.77 3.79
C ASN A 281 -2.40 -28.70 3.54
N PRO A 282 -2.70 -28.36 2.27
CA PRO A 282 -3.79 -27.45 1.95
C PRO A 282 -5.12 -28.04 2.39
N TYR A 283 -6.07 -27.14 2.71
CA TYR A 283 -7.47 -27.54 2.77
C TYR A 283 -7.91 -28.04 1.41
N ARG A 284 -8.54 -29.22 1.37
CA ARG A 284 -9.09 -29.80 0.15
C ARG A 284 -10.58 -29.90 0.25
N HIS A 285 -11.23 -29.54 -0.84
CA HIS A 285 -12.63 -29.72 -0.97
C HIS A 285 -12.92 -31.16 -1.44
N GLU A 286 -12.99 -32.06 -0.48
CA GLU A 286 -13.26 -33.48 -0.70
C GLU A 286 -14.15 -34.05 0.41
N TYR A 287 -14.89 -35.12 0.07
CA TYR A 287 -15.73 -35.88 0.99
C TYR A 287 -15.76 -37.32 0.58
N LYS A 288 -16.08 -38.21 1.52
CA LYS A 288 -16.19 -39.64 1.25
C LYS A 288 -17.65 -40.09 1.23
N VAL A 289 -18.02 -40.82 0.21
CA VAL A 289 -19.32 -41.49 0.09
C VAL A 289 -19.15 -43.00 -0.04
N GLN A 290 -20.07 -43.74 0.50
CA GLN A 290 -20.11 -45.20 0.34
C GLN A 290 -20.94 -45.52 -0.89
N LEU A 291 -20.33 -46.09 -1.91
CA LEU A 291 -20.99 -46.53 -3.13
C LEU A 291 -20.73 -48.03 -3.33
N GLY A 292 -21.77 -48.84 -3.32
CA GLY A 292 -21.66 -50.28 -3.49
C GLY A 292 -20.75 -50.95 -2.45
N GLY A 293 -20.80 -50.48 -1.21
CA GLY A 293 -19.97 -51.00 -0.10
C GLY A 293 -18.52 -50.53 -0.09
N ARG A 294 -18.13 -49.66 -1.03
CA ARG A 294 -16.77 -49.08 -1.09
C ARG A 294 -16.76 -47.57 -0.82
N TRP A 295 -15.81 -47.11 -0.03
CA TRP A 295 -15.60 -45.69 0.16
C TRP A 295 -14.96 -45.04 -1.06
N VAL A 296 -15.64 -44.06 -1.63
CA VAL A 296 -15.17 -43.27 -2.77
C VAL A 296 -15.02 -41.82 -2.36
N THR A 297 -13.88 -41.23 -2.70
CA THR A 297 -13.65 -39.78 -2.48
C THR A 297 -14.25 -38.99 -3.64
N LYS A 298 -15.12 -38.06 -3.33
CA LYS A 298 -15.74 -37.11 -4.25
C LYS A 298 -15.37 -35.68 -3.84
N GLY A 299 -15.87 -34.67 -4.55
CA GLY A 299 -15.65 -33.27 -4.33
C GLY A 299 -14.94 -32.61 -5.53
N THR A 300 -14.75 -31.30 -5.50
CA THR A 300 -14.07 -30.55 -6.58
C THR A 300 -12.55 -30.77 -6.55
N ASN A 301 -12.01 -31.31 -5.46
CA ASN A 301 -10.57 -31.41 -5.21
C ASN A 301 -9.84 -30.06 -5.28
N SER A 302 -10.59 -28.95 -5.21
CA SER A 302 -10.02 -27.61 -5.12
C SER A 302 -9.23 -27.45 -3.83
N LYS A 303 -8.14 -26.71 -3.88
CA LYS A 303 -7.22 -26.57 -2.76
C LYS A 303 -7.16 -25.13 -2.29
N LEU A 304 -7.13 -24.95 -0.97
CA LEU A 304 -6.89 -23.68 -0.32
C LEU A 304 -5.67 -23.81 0.56
N PHE A 305 -4.63 -23.07 0.20
CA PHE A 305 -3.37 -23.00 0.95
C PHE A 305 -3.41 -21.81 1.91
N HIS A 306 -2.73 -21.94 3.04
CA HIS A 306 -2.38 -20.80 3.87
C HIS A 306 -0.89 -20.82 4.20
N VAL A 307 -0.26 -19.66 4.14
CA VAL A 307 1.20 -19.52 4.28
C VAL A 307 1.56 -18.31 5.14
N ASN A 308 2.76 -18.35 5.70
CA ASN A 308 3.34 -17.26 6.44
C ASN A 308 4.48 -16.66 5.64
N TYR A 309 4.33 -15.40 5.22
CA TYR A 309 5.31 -14.63 4.44
C TYR A 309 6.29 -13.83 5.31
N SER A 310 6.31 -14.03 6.62
CA SER A 310 7.18 -13.27 7.52
C SER A 310 8.64 -13.33 7.10
N PRO A 311 9.35 -12.20 7.00
CA PRO A 311 10.78 -12.15 6.67
C PRO A 311 11.66 -12.78 7.75
N LYS A 312 11.14 -12.98 8.96
CA LYS A 312 11.82 -13.71 10.06
C LYS A 312 12.03 -15.21 9.77
N LYS A 313 11.33 -15.73 8.76
CA LYS A 313 11.59 -17.08 8.22
C LYS A 313 12.41 -16.90 6.97
N GLY A 314 13.62 -17.37 6.89
CA GLY A 314 14.62 -17.09 5.86
C GLY A 314 14.15 -17.15 4.40
N ASP A 315 13.10 -17.95 4.10
CA ASP A 315 12.46 -18.11 2.79
C ASP A 315 11.00 -17.62 2.78
N GLY A 316 10.62 -16.74 3.72
CA GLY A 316 9.25 -16.29 3.91
C GLY A 316 8.61 -15.73 2.64
N ALA A 317 9.34 -14.93 1.85
CA ALA A 317 8.82 -14.38 0.60
C ALA A 317 8.46 -15.45 -0.44
N GLN A 318 9.11 -16.61 -0.40
CA GLN A 318 8.92 -17.72 -1.33
C GLN A 318 7.92 -18.77 -0.83
N ALA A 319 7.32 -18.58 0.34
CA ALA A 319 6.44 -19.57 0.97
C ALA A 319 5.25 -20.00 0.09
N GLY A 320 4.82 -19.15 -0.85
CA GLY A 320 3.78 -19.44 -1.83
C GLY A 320 4.28 -19.95 -3.18
N ALA A 321 5.61 -20.01 -3.40
CA ALA A 321 6.17 -20.38 -4.68
C ALA A 321 5.87 -21.83 -5.07
N GLY A 322 5.77 -22.09 -6.38
CA GLY A 322 5.55 -23.43 -6.94
C GLY A 322 4.11 -23.86 -7.13
N GLY A 323 3.13 -23.11 -6.62
CA GLY A 323 1.69 -23.33 -6.89
C GLY A 323 1.22 -22.74 -8.23
N ARG A 324 -0.06 -22.94 -8.52
CA ARG A 324 -0.76 -22.32 -9.66
C ARG A 324 -2.12 -21.83 -9.17
N TYR A 325 -2.15 -20.57 -8.72
CA TYR A 325 -3.28 -20.02 -7.99
C TYR A 325 -4.17 -19.17 -8.89
N LEU A 326 -5.47 -19.44 -8.86
CA LEU A 326 -6.46 -18.56 -9.50
C LEU A 326 -6.66 -17.27 -8.72
N LYS A 327 -6.51 -17.35 -7.38
CA LYS A 327 -6.50 -16.19 -6.49
C LYS A 327 -5.45 -16.37 -5.41
N SER A 328 -4.61 -15.37 -5.24
CA SER A 328 -3.67 -15.25 -4.13
C SER A 328 -4.10 -14.05 -3.29
N VAL A 329 -4.40 -14.25 -2.02
CA VAL A 329 -4.79 -13.17 -1.11
C VAL A 329 -3.68 -12.95 -0.08
N ILE A 330 -3.15 -11.75 -0.04
CA ILE A 330 -2.14 -11.32 0.92
C ILE A 330 -2.84 -10.42 1.95
N GLU A 331 -3.05 -10.98 3.15
CA GLU A 331 -3.74 -10.33 4.26
C GLU A 331 -2.81 -9.47 5.11
N GLU A 332 -3.33 -8.37 5.62
CA GLU A 332 -2.66 -7.44 6.54
C GLU A 332 -1.28 -7.00 6.01
N VAL A 333 -1.27 -6.51 4.77
CA VAL A 333 -0.03 -6.04 4.11
C VAL A 333 0.70 -4.94 4.88
N GLY A 334 0.03 -4.22 5.77
CA GLY A 334 0.64 -3.24 6.67
C GLY A 334 1.58 -3.84 7.73
N LEU A 335 1.56 -5.18 7.89
CA LEU A 335 2.47 -5.92 8.77
C LEU A 335 3.59 -6.63 8.01
N LEU A 336 3.61 -6.52 6.67
CA LEU A 336 4.48 -7.30 5.81
C LEU A 336 5.56 -6.39 5.19
N GLU A 337 6.73 -6.35 5.84
CA GLU A 337 7.88 -5.55 5.43
C GLU A 337 8.37 -5.91 4.01
N ASN A 338 8.37 -7.21 3.68
CA ASN A 338 8.87 -7.76 2.42
C ASN A 338 7.78 -7.99 1.36
N VAL A 339 6.69 -7.21 1.35
CA VAL A 339 5.56 -7.42 0.43
C VAL A 339 5.97 -7.33 -1.05
N ILE A 340 6.97 -6.54 -1.40
CA ILE A 340 7.48 -6.43 -2.78
C ILE A 340 8.19 -7.73 -3.19
N ASP A 341 8.95 -8.35 -2.28
CA ASP A 341 9.61 -9.63 -2.54
C ASP A 341 8.57 -10.76 -2.68
N VAL A 342 7.52 -10.71 -1.84
CA VAL A 342 6.38 -11.63 -1.94
C VAL A 342 5.69 -11.47 -3.29
N HIS A 343 5.43 -10.24 -3.75
CA HIS A 343 4.87 -9.97 -5.06
C HIS A 343 5.75 -10.56 -6.17
N THR A 344 7.05 -10.28 -6.16
CA THR A 344 7.98 -10.78 -7.17
C THR A 344 8.02 -12.31 -7.21
N SER A 345 8.00 -12.96 -6.04
CA SER A 345 7.98 -14.42 -5.93
C SER A 345 6.66 -15.04 -6.41
N ASN A 346 5.54 -14.41 -6.08
CA ASN A 346 4.21 -14.93 -6.39
C ASN A 346 3.77 -14.66 -7.83
N ASP A 347 4.32 -13.67 -8.53
CA ASP A 347 3.92 -13.32 -9.90
C ASP A 347 3.94 -14.53 -10.84
N SER A 348 4.93 -15.41 -10.69
CA SER A 348 5.04 -16.67 -11.45
C SER A 348 3.96 -17.70 -11.09
N THR A 349 3.33 -17.61 -9.92
CA THR A 349 2.32 -18.57 -9.46
C THR A 349 0.93 -18.29 -10.02
N VAL A 350 0.68 -17.05 -10.46
CA VAL A 350 -0.58 -16.61 -11.08
C VAL A 350 -0.46 -16.45 -12.60
N ALA A 351 0.67 -16.87 -13.17
CA ALA A 351 0.94 -16.82 -14.60
C ALA A 351 1.58 -18.11 -15.10
N ARG A 352 1.42 -18.42 -16.39
CA ARG A 352 2.08 -19.53 -17.06
C ARG A 352 2.41 -19.15 -18.51
N ASP A 353 3.62 -19.46 -18.92
CA ASP A 353 4.09 -19.20 -20.29
C ASP A 353 3.89 -17.73 -20.73
N GLY A 354 4.08 -16.78 -19.78
CA GLY A 354 3.88 -15.35 -20.03
C GLY A 354 2.41 -14.89 -20.00
N VAL A 355 1.47 -15.81 -19.75
CA VAL A 355 0.04 -15.51 -19.69
C VAL A 355 -0.46 -15.60 -18.25
N ARG A 356 -1.07 -14.53 -17.76
CA ARG A 356 -1.70 -14.53 -16.42
C ARG A 356 -3.08 -15.14 -16.50
N PHE A 357 -3.37 -16.01 -15.54
CA PHE A 357 -4.67 -16.65 -15.35
C PHE A 357 -5.25 -16.39 -13.97
N GLY A 358 -4.43 -15.94 -13.03
CA GLY A 358 -4.82 -15.65 -11.66
C GLY A 358 -4.59 -14.19 -11.29
N VAL A 359 -5.13 -13.80 -10.13
CA VAL A 359 -5.08 -12.46 -9.56
C VAL A 359 -4.53 -12.51 -8.15
N GLU A 360 -3.58 -11.62 -7.85
CA GLU A 360 -3.17 -11.36 -6.48
C GLU A 360 -4.01 -10.22 -5.90
N ARG A 361 -4.49 -10.41 -4.68
CA ARG A 361 -5.17 -9.39 -3.91
C ARG A 361 -4.38 -9.07 -2.66
N TYR A 362 -3.87 -7.86 -2.61
CA TYR A 362 -3.23 -7.28 -1.44
C TYR A 362 -4.27 -6.52 -0.65
N GLN A 363 -4.41 -6.82 0.63
CA GLN A 363 -5.37 -6.10 1.45
C GLN A 363 -4.89 -5.93 2.88
N GLY A 364 -5.34 -4.84 3.51
CA GLY A 364 -4.96 -4.56 4.88
C GLY A 364 -5.47 -3.23 5.37
N THR A 365 -4.98 -2.88 6.54
CA THR A 365 -5.17 -1.59 7.20
C THR A 365 -3.82 -0.90 7.31
N SER A 366 -3.78 0.26 7.96
CA SER A 366 -2.53 0.87 8.39
C SER A 366 -1.70 -0.08 9.26
N GLY A 367 -0.40 0.10 9.29
CA GLY A 367 0.52 -0.70 10.09
C GLY A 367 1.65 0.14 10.70
N ASN A 368 2.63 -0.52 11.31
CA ASN A 368 3.85 0.17 11.75
C ASN A 368 4.55 0.76 10.53
N ILE A 369 4.97 2.02 10.64
CA ILE A 369 5.59 2.76 9.54
C ILE A 369 6.83 2.05 8.98
N GLU A 370 7.58 1.33 9.80
CA GLU A 370 8.74 0.55 9.37
C GLU A 370 8.36 -0.58 8.40
N TYR A 371 7.20 -1.22 8.60
CA TYR A 371 6.74 -2.33 7.76
C TYR A 371 5.88 -1.90 6.59
N ILE A 372 5.23 -0.74 6.70
CA ILE A 372 4.24 -0.30 5.71
C ILE A 372 4.86 0.40 4.49
N GLN A 373 6.16 0.75 4.52
CA GLN A 373 6.80 1.50 3.42
C GLN A 373 6.71 0.79 2.07
N ALA A 374 6.96 -0.52 2.04
CA ALA A 374 6.84 -1.30 0.83
C ALA A 374 5.39 -1.33 0.29
N SER A 375 4.42 -1.53 1.19
CA SER A 375 2.98 -1.49 0.85
C SER A 375 2.55 -0.11 0.37
N LYS A 376 3.04 0.96 1.01
CA LYS A 376 2.79 2.35 0.60
C LYS A 376 3.30 2.60 -0.82
N LYS A 377 4.53 2.15 -1.13
CA LYS A 377 5.11 2.29 -2.46
C LYS A 377 4.27 1.58 -3.52
N MET A 378 3.90 0.33 -3.29
CA MET A 378 3.04 -0.44 -4.20
C MET A 378 1.67 0.23 -4.40
N PHE A 379 1.09 0.77 -3.32
CA PHE A 379 -0.22 1.41 -3.36
C PHE A 379 -0.22 2.74 -4.12
N LEU A 380 0.84 3.55 -3.95
CA LEU A 380 0.98 4.87 -4.57
C LEU A 380 1.57 4.82 -6.00
N SER A 381 2.18 3.70 -6.38
CA SER A 381 2.68 3.45 -7.74
C SER A 381 2.14 2.13 -8.29
N PRO A 382 0.80 1.98 -8.39
CA PRO A 382 0.17 0.70 -8.67
C PRO A 382 0.59 0.10 -10.02
N GLN A 383 0.85 0.92 -11.02
CA GLN A 383 1.21 0.48 -12.36
C GLN A 383 2.56 -0.26 -12.40
N ASP A 384 3.52 0.12 -11.54
CA ASP A 384 4.83 -0.52 -11.43
C ASP A 384 4.74 -1.98 -10.97
N TYR A 385 3.65 -2.32 -10.28
CA TYR A 385 3.38 -3.64 -9.69
C TYR A 385 2.20 -4.35 -10.34
N ARG A 386 1.77 -3.89 -11.51
CA ARG A 386 0.61 -4.44 -12.22
C ARG A 386 -0.65 -4.46 -11.35
N ILE A 387 -0.84 -3.46 -10.54
CA ILE A 387 -2.02 -3.25 -9.69
C ILE A 387 -3.01 -2.38 -10.44
N LEU A 388 -4.30 -2.74 -10.34
CA LEU A 388 -5.39 -1.94 -10.89
C LEU A 388 -5.38 -0.54 -10.25
N ALA A 389 -5.34 0.48 -11.09
CA ALA A 389 -5.07 1.84 -10.69
C ALA A 389 -6.34 2.71 -10.76
N TYR A 390 -6.65 3.39 -9.68
CA TYR A 390 -7.79 4.31 -9.52
C TYR A 390 -7.33 5.75 -9.39
N ASP A 391 -8.20 6.68 -9.79
CA ASP A 391 -7.96 8.10 -9.56
C ASP A 391 -7.90 8.41 -8.06
N ASN A 392 -6.96 9.24 -7.66
CA ASN A 392 -6.76 9.56 -6.25
C ASN A 392 -7.79 10.60 -5.76
N HIS A 393 -9.02 10.14 -5.54
CA HIS A 393 -10.09 10.98 -5.00
C HIS A 393 -10.00 11.21 -3.48
N HIS A 394 -9.12 10.50 -2.79
CA HIS A 394 -9.00 10.49 -1.33
C HIS A 394 -7.71 11.14 -0.81
N GLY A 395 -6.94 11.77 -1.67
CA GLY A 395 -5.79 12.58 -1.28
C GLY A 395 -6.23 13.91 -0.66
N ARG A 396 -5.44 14.41 0.29
CA ARG A 396 -5.77 15.63 1.03
C ARG A 396 -5.83 16.89 0.17
N GLU A 397 -5.12 16.97 -0.92
CA GLU A 397 -5.10 18.13 -1.81
C GLU A 397 -4.92 17.66 -3.24
N GLY A 398 -5.99 17.84 -4.07
CA GLY A 398 -6.00 17.79 -5.53
C GLY A 398 -4.91 16.93 -6.20
N ARG A 399 -4.76 15.68 -5.76
CA ARG A 399 -3.67 14.84 -6.24
C ARG A 399 -4.05 14.27 -7.58
N ASP A 400 -3.46 14.80 -8.59
CA ASP A 400 -3.37 14.10 -9.87
C ASP A 400 -2.51 12.86 -9.66
N GLY A 401 -3.05 11.70 -10.02
CA GLY A 401 -2.32 10.44 -9.93
C GLY A 401 -3.24 9.25 -9.73
N LYS A 402 -2.67 8.07 -9.98
CA LYS A 402 -3.35 6.79 -9.83
C LYS A 402 -2.82 6.09 -8.57
N VAL A 403 -3.73 5.49 -7.81
CA VAL A 403 -3.43 4.74 -6.57
C VAL A 403 -4.19 3.42 -6.57
N GLY A 404 -3.86 2.52 -5.64
CA GLY A 404 -4.68 1.35 -5.36
C GLY A 404 -6.08 1.72 -4.84
N PHE A 405 -6.93 0.74 -4.64
CA PHE A 405 -8.28 0.97 -4.13
C PHE A 405 -8.25 1.36 -2.65
N PHE A 406 -8.76 2.55 -2.32
CA PHE A 406 -8.84 3.04 -0.95
C PHE A 406 -10.27 2.95 -0.41
N LEU A 407 -10.43 2.36 0.78
CA LEU A 407 -11.71 2.25 1.47
C LEU A 407 -11.75 3.19 2.69
N PRO A 408 -12.44 4.34 2.59
CA PRO A 408 -12.47 5.33 3.66
C PRO A 408 -13.45 4.94 4.78
N PHE A 409 -13.17 5.43 5.99
CA PHE A 409 -13.96 5.09 7.18
C PHE A 409 -15.43 5.52 7.09
N TYR A 410 -15.73 6.65 6.47
CA TYR A 410 -17.10 7.14 6.37
C TYR A 410 -18.04 6.21 5.59
N MET A 411 -17.51 5.34 4.73
CA MET A 411 -18.31 4.33 4.01
C MET A 411 -18.67 3.11 4.86
N VAL A 412 -17.92 2.78 5.91
CA VAL A 412 -18.14 1.54 6.67
C VAL A 412 -19.08 1.71 7.87
N LEU A 413 -19.58 2.90 8.12
CA LEU A 413 -20.45 3.20 9.23
C LEU A 413 -21.89 2.71 8.96
N ARG A 414 -22.18 1.47 9.37
CA ARG A 414 -23.45 0.79 9.11
C ARG A 414 -24.68 1.55 9.58
N GLN A 415 -24.58 2.29 10.69
CA GLN A 415 -25.67 3.11 11.22
C GLN A 415 -26.05 4.29 10.33
N TYR A 416 -25.21 4.66 9.40
CA TYR A 416 -25.45 5.74 8.43
C TYR A 416 -25.65 5.19 6.99
N LYS A 417 -26.12 3.94 6.88
CA LYS A 417 -26.57 3.38 5.61
C LYS A 417 -28.09 3.43 5.52
N ASP A 418 -28.61 3.81 4.37
CA ASP A 418 -30.04 3.73 4.09
C ASP A 418 -30.49 2.25 3.91
N LYS A 419 -31.79 2.05 3.67
CA LYS A 419 -32.36 0.71 3.47
C LYS A 419 -31.80 -0.01 2.22
N ASN A 420 -31.29 0.74 1.25
CA ASN A 420 -30.70 0.21 0.03
C ASN A 420 -29.18 -0.04 0.17
N GLY A 421 -28.57 0.39 1.27
CA GLY A 421 -27.14 0.25 1.51
C GLY A 421 -26.28 1.43 1.03
N ASN A 422 -26.89 2.56 0.69
CA ASN A 422 -26.13 3.78 0.36
C ASN A 422 -25.67 4.49 1.62
N THR A 423 -24.47 5.03 1.60
CA THR A 423 -23.93 5.85 2.69
C THR A 423 -24.62 7.23 2.74
N ASP A 424 -25.10 7.60 3.92
CA ASP A 424 -25.43 8.99 4.25
C ASP A 424 -24.13 9.72 4.61
N TYR A 425 -23.53 10.35 3.61
CA TYR A 425 -22.22 11.01 3.75
C TYR A 425 -22.24 12.20 4.70
N GLU A 426 -23.36 12.94 4.80
CA GLU A 426 -23.47 14.09 5.70
C GLU A 426 -23.49 13.63 7.15
N ALA A 427 -24.36 12.69 7.49
CA ALA A 427 -24.43 12.14 8.84
C ALA A 427 -23.16 11.39 9.26
N ALA A 428 -22.53 10.65 8.35
CA ALA A 428 -21.27 9.98 8.59
C ALA A 428 -20.13 10.97 8.86
N ALA A 429 -20.02 12.04 8.06
CA ALA A 429 -18.99 13.06 8.23
C ALA A 429 -19.18 13.84 9.55
N GLU A 430 -20.41 14.21 9.90
CA GLU A 430 -20.71 14.88 11.15
C GLU A 430 -20.30 14.03 12.37
N HIS A 431 -20.63 12.75 12.34
CA HIS A 431 -20.24 11.80 13.38
C HIS A 431 -18.73 11.70 13.54
N ILE A 432 -17.99 11.58 12.42
CA ILE A 432 -16.52 11.47 12.44
C ILE A 432 -15.90 12.76 12.96
N ASN A 433 -16.36 13.92 12.51
CA ASN A 433 -15.87 15.21 12.98
C ASN A 433 -16.09 15.36 14.50
N LYS A 434 -17.24 14.91 15.03
CA LYS A 434 -17.51 14.91 16.46
C LYS A 434 -16.52 14.02 17.23
N ILE A 435 -16.31 12.78 16.79
CA ILE A 435 -15.32 11.87 17.41
C ILE A 435 -13.93 12.49 17.40
N ARG A 436 -13.50 13.02 16.28
CA ARG A 436 -12.17 13.62 16.12
C ARG A 436 -12.00 14.86 16.99
N ALA A 437 -13.02 15.71 17.09
CA ALA A 437 -13.01 16.88 17.95
C ALA A 437 -12.95 16.49 19.46
N GLU A 438 -13.61 15.40 19.87
CA GLU A 438 -13.50 14.87 21.23
C GLU A 438 -12.08 14.32 21.50
N LYS A 439 -11.51 13.56 20.56
CA LYS A 439 -10.15 13.02 20.67
C LYS A 439 -9.07 14.12 20.66
N ALA A 440 -9.30 15.21 19.95
CA ALA A 440 -8.39 16.36 19.91
C ALA A 440 -8.27 17.09 21.26
N LYS A 441 -9.26 16.94 22.16
CA LYS A 441 -9.18 17.52 23.51
C LYS A 441 -8.27 16.75 24.47
N SER A 442 -7.79 15.57 24.06
CA SER A 442 -6.86 14.78 24.87
C SER A 442 -5.50 15.52 25.01
N SER A 443 -4.94 15.48 26.24
CA SER A 443 -3.59 15.95 26.48
C SER A 443 -2.51 15.13 25.76
N ASN A 444 -2.87 13.91 25.32
CA ASN A 444 -2.01 13.05 24.50
C ASN A 444 -2.41 13.17 23.03
N PRO A 445 -1.58 13.80 22.17
CA PRO A 445 -1.87 13.97 20.74
C PRO A 445 -1.95 12.64 19.98
N ASP A 446 -1.35 11.57 20.52
CA ASP A 446 -1.39 10.25 19.87
C ASP A 446 -2.80 9.67 19.81
N VAL A 447 -3.71 10.07 20.72
CA VAL A 447 -5.10 9.58 20.74
C VAL A 447 -5.86 9.95 19.45
N LEU A 448 -5.70 11.17 18.96
CA LEU A 448 -6.29 11.60 17.69
C LEU A 448 -5.59 10.97 16.52
N ARG A 449 -4.27 10.83 16.58
CA ARG A 449 -3.45 10.23 15.54
C ARG A 449 -3.78 8.76 15.33
N GLU A 450 -3.90 7.99 16.40
CA GLU A 450 -4.34 6.59 16.36
C GLU A 450 -5.77 6.44 15.84
N GLU A 451 -6.67 7.36 16.21
CA GLU A 451 -8.03 7.38 15.66
C GLU A 451 -8.01 7.52 14.13
N LYS A 452 -7.26 8.50 13.61
CA LYS A 452 -7.12 8.72 12.16
C LYS A 452 -6.48 7.53 11.45
N MET A 453 -5.44 6.96 12.03
CA MET A 453 -4.73 5.82 11.46
C MET A 453 -5.59 4.55 11.40
N ASN A 454 -6.34 4.25 12.46
CA ASN A 454 -7.21 3.06 12.51
C ASN A 454 -8.49 3.24 11.70
N ARG A 455 -8.94 4.49 11.51
CA ARG A 455 -10.18 4.87 10.83
C ARG A 455 -9.93 5.99 9.82
N PRO A 456 -9.09 5.72 8.81
CA PRO A 456 -8.68 6.73 7.84
C PRO A 456 -9.85 7.15 6.96
N CYS A 457 -10.00 8.46 6.77
CA CYS A 457 -10.90 9.06 5.80
C CYS A 457 -10.16 9.53 4.56
N PHE A 458 -8.86 9.72 4.69
CA PHE A 458 -7.93 10.11 3.63
C PHE A 458 -6.74 9.17 3.58
N ILE A 459 -6.15 9.01 2.41
CA ILE A 459 -5.03 8.06 2.20
C ILE A 459 -3.85 8.37 3.11
N GLU A 460 -3.53 9.65 3.31
CA GLU A 460 -2.40 10.06 4.13
C GLU A 460 -2.53 9.65 5.59
N GLU A 461 -3.74 9.53 6.09
CA GLU A 461 -3.99 9.13 7.48
C GLU A 461 -3.54 7.70 7.79
N MET A 462 -3.39 6.87 6.75
CA MET A 462 -2.88 5.51 6.90
C MET A 462 -1.39 5.42 7.21
N TRP A 463 -0.65 6.46 6.87
CA TRP A 463 0.81 6.49 6.96
C TRP A 463 1.33 7.28 8.18
N VAL A 464 0.45 7.71 9.05
CA VAL A 464 0.81 8.50 10.24
C VAL A 464 1.44 7.59 11.29
N ASN A 465 2.60 7.98 11.81
CA ASN A 465 3.26 7.22 12.86
C ASN A 465 2.58 7.46 14.23
N PRO A 466 1.97 6.42 14.86
CA PRO A 466 1.31 6.58 16.15
C PRO A 466 2.25 6.79 17.33
N LYS A 467 3.53 6.44 17.18
CA LYS A 467 4.52 6.50 18.27
C LYS A 467 5.39 7.76 18.21
N GLY A 468 4.76 8.94 18.27
CA GLY A 468 5.50 10.16 18.57
C GLY A 468 6.74 10.40 17.71
N TYR A 469 6.59 10.35 16.38
CA TYR A 469 7.68 10.80 15.50
C TYR A 469 7.89 12.26 15.80
N LEU A 470 9.07 12.59 16.27
CA LEU A 470 9.39 13.95 16.69
C LEU A 470 9.51 14.92 15.50
N LEU A 471 9.75 14.36 14.30
CA LEU A 471 9.98 15.19 13.10
C LEU A 471 8.67 15.38 12.32
N PRO A 472 8.49 16.49 11.60
CA PRO A 472 7.27 16.83 10.86
C PRO A 472 7.16 16.01 9.56
N TYR A 473 6.64 14.80 9.68
CA TYR A 473 6.52 13.84 8.59
C TYR A 473 5.63 14.35 7.45
N ASP A 474 4.45 14.89 7.78
CA ASP A 474 3.46 15.31 6.76
C ASP A 474 4.00 16.45 5.90
N GLU A 475 4.65 17.43 6.53
CA GLU A 475 5.29 18.56 5.84
C GLU A 475 6.48 18.09 4.98
N ALA A 476 7.25 17.10 5.45
CA ALA A 476 8.33 16.50 4.67
C ALA A 476 7.81 15.81 3.41
N VAL A 477 6.68 15.08 3.50
CA VAL A 477 6.02 14.43 2.36
C VAL A 477 5.54 15.46 1.33
N VAL A 478 4.93 16.56 1.78
CA VAL A 478 4.50 17.65 0.89
C VAL A 478 5.69 18.22 0.15
N ARG A 479 6.76 18.54 0.90
CA ARG A 479 7.97 19.13 0.33
C ARG A 479 8.70 18.20 -0.64
N GLU A 480 8.83 16.92 -0.29
CA GLU A 480 9.45 15.91 -1.16
C GLU A 480 8.72 15.83 -2.50
N ARG A 481 7.39 15.80 -2.47
CA ARG A 481 6.59 15.80 -3.68
C ARG A 481 6.79 17.04 -4.53
N GLU A 482 6.76 18.24 -3.95
CA GLU A 482 7.04 19.47 -4.69
C GLU A 482 8.36 19.44 -5.44
N LEU A 483 9.38 18.81 -4.84
CA LEU A 483 10.69 18.67 -5.46
C LEU A 483 10.73 17.61 -6.55
N VAL A 484 10.02 16.49 -6.37
CA VAL A 484 10.00 15.38 -7.34
C VAL A 484 9.11 15.70 -8.54
N GLU A 485 8.00 16.43 -8.31
CA GLU A 485 7.11 16.83 -9.39
C GLU A 485 7.84 17.67 -10.43
N PHE A 486 7.75 17.23 -11.70
CA PHE A 486 8.46 17.86 -12.82
C PHE A 486 9.98 17.96 -12.65
N ASP A 487 10.59 17.07 -11.86
CA ASP A 487 12.05 17.06 -11.63
C ASP A 487 12.60 18.39 -11.09
N LYS A 488 11.80 19.14 -10.33
CA LYS A 488 12.19 20.48 -9.80
C LYS A 488 13.47 20.46 -8.97
N TYR A 489 13.80 19.32 -8.34
CA TYR A 489 15.07 19.16 -7.64
C TYR A 489 16.28 19.34 -8.57
N LYS A 490 16.20 18.90 -9.83
CA LYS A 490 17.29 19.05 -10.80
C LYS A 490 17.62 20.50 -11.12
N GLN A 491 16.66 21.39 -10.99
CA GLN A 491 16.87 22.84 -11.17
C GLN A 491 17.58 23.49 -9.98
N LYS A 492 17.51 22.85 -8.79
CA LYS A 492 18.08 23.36 -7.56
C LYS A 492 19.44 22.74 -7.21
N GLU A 493 19.72 21.56 -7.73
CA GLU A 493 20.95 20.82 -7.47
C GLU A 493 22.05 21.15 -8.47
N THR A 494 23.20 21.58 -7.97
CA THR A 494 24.41 21.68 -8.78
C THR A 494 25.44 20.70 -8.22
N PRO A 495 25.58 19.48 -8.78
CA PRO A 495 26.61 18.54 -8.38
C PRO A 495 27.98 19.06 -8.76
N VAL A 496 28.93 19.05 -7.83
CA VAL A 496 30.27 19.62 -8.05
C VAL A 496 31.37 18.75 -7.47
N ARG A 497 32.54 18.84 -8.10
CA ARG A 497 33.82 18.40 -7.54
C ARG A 497 34.60 19.64 -7.06
N LEU A 498 35.11 19.58 -5.84
CA LEU A 498 35.90 20.63 -5.23
C LEU A 498 37.39 20.27 -5.37
N ILE A 499 38.19 21.22 -5.84
CA ILE A 499 39.63 21.02 -6.13
C ILE A 499 40.41 22.16 -5.43
N TRP A 500 41.46 21.81 -4.67
CA TRP A 500 42.41 22.84 -4.21
C TRP A 500 43.12 23.45 -5.39
N ASP A 501 43.07 24.76 -5.50
CA ASP A 501 43.70 25.51 -6.58
C ASP A 501 44.29 26.84 -6.05
N SER A 502 45.59 26.92 -5.95
CA SER A 502 46.29 28.08 -5.45
C SER A 502 46.15 29.34 -6.32
N SER A 503 45.67 29.18 -7.56
CA SER A 503 45.37 30.32 -8.46
C SER A 503 44.06 31.03 -8.10
N VAL A 504 43.20 30.37 -7.33
CA VAL A 504 41.99 30.98 -6.78
C VAL A 504 42.38 31.75 -5.53
N GLY A 505 42.31 33.08 -5.57
CA GLY A 505 42.78 33.97 -4.50
C GLY A 505 42.12 33.71 -3.15
N GLU A 506 42.86 34.03 -2.08
CA GLU A 506 42.28 34.08 -0.74
C GLU A 506 41.16 35.13 -0.72
N GLY A 507 39.98 34.74 -0.21
CA GLY A 507 38.78 35.58 -0.16
C GLY A 507 37.65 35.18 -1.09
N ILE A 508 37.98 34.67 -2.29
CA ILE A 508 36.99 34.06 -3.18
C ILE A 508 37.13 32.54 -3.07
N TYR A 509 36.25 31.91 -2.31
CA TYR A 509 36.23 30.45 -2.07
C TYR A 509 37.53 29.88 -1.44
N ASN A 510 38.38 30.71 -0.85
CA ASN A 510 39.57 30.33 -0.08
C ASN A 510 40.45 29.26 -0.72
N GLY A 511 40.80 29.44 -2.00
CA GLY A 511 41.65 28.51 -2.72
C GLY A 511 40.94 27.23 -3.22
N VAL A 512 39.63 27.24 -3.28
CA VAL A 512 38.85 26.11 -3.83
C VAL A 512 38.28 26.46 -5.20
N ARG A 513 38.63 25.66 -6.20
CA ARG A 513 38.02 25.72 -7.52
C ARG A 513 36.85 24.75 -7.61
N ILE A 514 35.72 25.22 -8.15
CA ILE A 514 34.51 24.45 -8.36
C ILE A 514 34.49 23.91 -9.79
N GLN A 515 34.28 22.64 -9.92
CA GLN A 515 34.07 22.00 -11.20
C GLN A 515 32.69 21.28 -11.20
N ILE A 516 31.81 21.61 -12.15
CA ILE A 516 30.53 20.91 -12.26
C ILE A 516 30.79 19.44 -12.58
N ASN A 517 30.09 18.54 -11.90
CA ASN A 517 30.29 17.11 -11.99
C ASN A 517 28.97 16.40 -12.33
N HIS A 518 28.70 16.28 -13.63
CA HIS A 518 27.52 15.56 -14.10
C HIS A 518 27.69 14.02 -14.14
N ASP A 519 28.93 13.53 -13.97
CA ASP A 519 29.24 12.10 -14.09
C ASP A 519 28.91 11.32 -12.84
N VAL A 520 28.73 11.99 -11.70
CA VAL A 520 28.41 11.37 -10.42
C VAL A 520 27.00 11.73 -9.99
N GLU A 521 26.22 10.70 -9.69
CA GLU A 521 24.85 10.87 -9.24
C GLU A 521 24.77 11.20 -7.75
N PRO A 522 24.14 12.34 -7.33
CA PRO A 522 23.89 12.63 -5.93
C PRO A 522 23.06 11.54 -5.22
N TYR A 523 23.26 11.35 -3.93
CA TYR A 523 22.37 10.52 -3.13
C TYR A 523 21.02 11.23 -2.94
N ARG A 524 19.93 10.57 -3.34
CA ARG A 524 18.56 11.09 -3.21
C ARG A 524 17.64 10.14 -2.48
N GLU A 525 17.93 8.82 -2.58
CA GLU A 525 17.10 7.77 -1.98
C GLU A 525 17.54 7.46 -0.54
N TYR A 526 16.54 7.24 0.32
CA TYR A 526 16.74 6.69 1.65
C TYR A 526 15.58 5.73 1.97
N PRO A 527 15.81 4.51 2.46
CA PRO A 527 17.10 3.85 2.62
C PRO A 527 17.89 3.72 1.31
N ILE A 528 19.21 3.64 1.43
CA ILE A 528 20.08 3.53 0.26
C ILE A 528 20.00 2.12 -0.32
N ASP A 529 19.71 2.03 -1.61
CA ASP A 529 19.80 0.79 -2.38
C ASP A 529 20.96 0.92 -3.40
N PRO A 530 22.13 0.32 -3.13
CA PRO A 530 23.28 0.42 -4.02
C PRO A 530 23.01 -0.14 -5.42
N SER A 531 22.10 -1.10 -5.56
CA SER A 531 21.80 -1.75 -6.84
C SER A 531 21.10 -0.83 -7.85
N LYS A 532 20.45 0.23 -7.35
CA LYS A 532 19.72 1.20 -8.17
C LYS A 532 20.53 2.41 -8.57
N ARG A 533 21.76 2.54 -8.10
CA ARG A 533 22.62 3.69 -8.39
C ARG A 533 23.50 3.44 -9.62
N LYS A 534 23.64 4.47 -10.44
CA LYS A 534 24.54 4.45 -11.60
C LYS A 534 26.01 4.59 -11.17
N THR A 535 26.25 5.31 -10.07
CA THR A 535 27.59 5.52 -9.52
C THR A 535 27.63 5.09 -8.04
N PRO A 536 28.68 4.38 -7.58
CA PRO A 536 28.79 3.95 -6.19
C PRO A 536 29.02 5.13 -5.24
N ASN A 537 29.67 6.18 -5.72
CA ASN A 537 30.02 7.36 -4.95
C ASN A 537 28.94 8.44 -5.05
N GLY A 538 28.90 9.32 -4.06
CA GLY A 538 28.14 10.57 -4.09
C GLY A 538 29.00 11.75 -4.52
N THR A 539 28.52 12.96 -4.25
CA THR A 539 29.20 14.20 -4.60
C THR A 539 28.74 15.34 -3.71
N VAL A 540 29.47 16.45 -3.72
CA VAL A 540 28.98 17.70 -3.15
C VAL A 540 27.88 18.25 -4.04
N VAL A 541 26.76 18.66 -3.44
CA VAL A 541 25.65 19.32 -4.14
C VAL A 541 25.50 20.73 -3.58
N ILE A 542 25.58 21.73 -4.45
CA ILE A 542 25.36 23.13 -4.13
C ILE A 542 23.93 23.48 -4.53
N TYR A 543 23.15 23.98 -3.58
CA TYR A 543 21.82 24.53 -3.79
C TYR A 543 21.84 26.04 -3.93
N GLU A 544 22.78 26.69 -3.22
CA GLU A 544 23.06 28.10 -3.31
C GLU A 544 24.56 28.33 -3.15
N PHE A 545 25.18 29.03 -4.12
CA PHE A 545 26.60 29.37 -4.06
C PHE A 545 26.90 30.34 -2.92
N PRO A 546 28.12 30.31 -2.33
CA PRO A 546 28.50 31.22 -1.26
C PRO A 546 28.34 32.67 -1.69
N GLN A 547 27.65 33.44 -0.84
CA GLN A 547 27.46 34.88 -1.04
C GLN A 547 28.72 35.66 -0.62
N LEU A 548 29.10 36.60 -1.47
CA LEU A 548 30.25 37.47 -1.21
C LEU A 548 29.76 38.84 -0.73
N ILE A 549 30.23 39.29 0.43
CA ILE A 549 30.04 40.66 0.92
C ILE A 549 31.40 41.35 0.89
N ASN A 550 31.50 42.41 0.12
CA ASN A 550 32.79 43.11 -0.13
C ASN A 550 33.87 42.17 -0.69
N GLY A 551 33.50 41.21 -1.52
CA GLY A 551 34.43 40.29 -2.19
C GLY A 551 34.91 39.11 -1.33
N VAL A 552 34.39 38.93 -0.12
CA VAL A 552 34.72 37.81 0.76
C VAL A 552 33.47 37.15 1.31
N VAL A 553 33.54 35.84 1.60
CA VAL A 553 32.49 35.11 2.31
C VAL A 553 32.57 35.47 3.80
N PRO A 554 31.55 36.07 4.42
CA PRO A 554 31.57 36.39 5.84
C PRO A 554 31.76 35.13 6.70
N PRO A 555 32.69 35.16 7.70
CA PRO A 555 33.03 33.94 8.48
C PRO A 555 31.90 33.37 9.32
N ASP A 556 30.87 34.17 9.59
CA ASP A 556 29.70 33.78 10.39
C ASP A 556 28.41 33.60 9.57
N MET A 557 28.52 33.70 8.23
CA MET A 557 27.37 33.57 7.35
C MET A 557 26.87 32.16 7.27
N TYR A 558 27.75 31.20 7.39
CA TYR A 558 27.40 29.77 7.26
C TYR A 558 27.74 29.01 8.53
N ARG A 559 27.00 27.89 8.72
CA ARG A 559 27.27 26.90 9.76
C ARG A 559 27.14 25.51 9.14
N PHE A 560 27.89 24.57 9.70
CA PHE A 560 27.88 23.18 9.26
C PHE A 560 27.18 22.34 10.31
N VAL A 561 26.08 21.74 9.93
CA VAL A 561 25.30 20.90 10.82
C VAL A 561 25.50 19.46 10.44
N GLY A 562 25.84 18.65 11.46
CA GLY A 562 25.77 17.20 11.36
C GLY A 562 26.80 16.59 10.42
N HIS A 563 27.92 16.17 10.97
CA HIS A 563 28.70 15.11 10.37
C HIS A 563 28.27 13.78 11.00
N ASP A 564 27.56 12.95 10.23
CA ASP A 564 27.31 11.55 10.57
C ASP A 564 28.38 10.72 9.82
N PRO A 565 29.41 10.20 10.54
CA PRO A 565 30.44 9.38 9.92
C PRO A 565 29.90 7.98 9.65
N TYR A 566 30.26 7.43 8.49
CA TYR A 566 30.06 6.01 8.24
C TYR A 566 31.22 5.18 8.83
N VAL A 567 30.99 3.89 9.05
CA VAL A 567 32.01 2.95 9.54
C VAL A 567 32.61 2.20 8.35
N GLU A 568 33.94 2.21 8.20
CA GLU A 568 34.63 1.55 7.07
C GLU A 568 34.41 0.04 7.01
N GLU A 569 34.18 -0.61 8.15
CA GLU A 569 33.97 -2.06 8.25
C GLU A 569 32.65 -2.56 7.61
N ASP A 570 31.70 -1.66 7.33
CA ASP A 570 30.41 -2.02 6.69
C ASP A 570 30.45 -1.94 5.15
N LEU A 571 31.60 -2.17 4.53
CA LEU A 571 31.75 -2.09 3.05
C LEU A 571 30.84 -3.04 2.28
N ASP A 572 30.51 -4.21 2.85
CA ASP A 572 29.76 -5.29 2.16
C ASP A 572 28.24 -5.31 2.45
N ARG A 573 27.71 -4.41 3.29
CA ARG A 573 26.32 -4.48 3.78
C ARG A 573 25.43 -3.31 3.44
N GLY A 574 25.53 -2.71 2.26
CA GLY A 574 24.61 -1.63 1.84
C GLY A 574 24.56 -0.45 2.83
N GLY A 575 25.68 -0.15 3.47
CA GLY A 575 25.75 0.58 4.71
C GLY A 575 25.59 2.10 4.59
N SER A 576 25.64 2.75 5.72
CA SER A 576 25.53 4.19 5.90
C SER A 576 26.58 4.96 5.07
N VAL A 577 26.21 6.15 4.63
CA VAL A 577 27.07 7.12 3.96
C VAL A 577 27.38 8.26 4.91
N GLY A 578 28.52 8.91 4.72
CA GLY A 578 28.82 10.15 5.42
C GLY A 578 27.95 11.29 4.92
N SER A 579 27.46 12.14 5.82
CA SER A 579 26.68 13.31 5.45
C SER A 579 27.16 14.58 6.15
N THR A 580 27.23 15.68 5.41
CA THR A 580 27.55 17.02 5.90
C THR A 580 26.65 18.02 5.23
N TYR A 581 25.96 18.85 6.01
CA TYR A 581 25.09 19.91 5.51
C TYR A 581 25.63 21.29 5.86
N VAL A 582 25.46 22.25 4.96
CA VAL A 582 25.78 23.66 5.17
C VAL A 582 24.48 24.44 5.27
N ILE A 583 24.32 25.18 6.37
CA ILE A 583 23.18 26.06 6.64
C ILE A 583 23.60 27.48 6.65
N MET A 584 22.84 28.37 5.99
CA MET A 584 23.03 29.83 6.14
C MET A 584 22.47 30.28 7.48
N ASN A 585 23.22 31.12 8.19
CA ASN A 585 22.86 31.63 9.50
C ASN A 585 21.54 32.42 9.46
N PRO A 586 20.59 32.15 10.38
CA PRO A 586 19.29 32.84 10.43
C PRO A 586 19.33 34.34 10.39
N LYS A 587 20.34 34.97 11.03
CA LYS A 587 20.46 36.42 11.07
C LYS A 587 20.57 37.10 9.69
N TYR A 588 20.97 36.35 8.66
CA TYR A 588 21.06 36.87 7.30
C TYR A 588 19.73 36.94 6.58
N ALA A 589 18.66 36.28 7.08
CA ALA A 589 17.32 36.44 6.54
C ALA A 589 16.84 37.91 6.64
N ALA A 590 17.07 38.56 7.78
CA ALA A 590 16.75 39.97 8.00
C ALA A 590 17.51 40.92 7.07
N GLN A 591 18.57 40.45 6.42
CA GLN A 591 19.40 41.22 5.49
C GLN A 591 19.03 40.91 4.00
N GLY A 592 17.94 40.19 3.76
CA GLY A 592 17.47 39.88 2.43
C GLY A 592 18.10 38.62 1.78
N TYR A 593 18.91 37.87 2.54
CA TYR A 593 19.45 36.57 2.07
C TYR A 593 18.56 35.40 2.49
N ASN A 594 18.82 34.21 1.93
CA ASN A 594 18.12 32.97 2.29
C ASN A 594 18.57 32.41 3.65
N GLY A 595 18.61 33.22 4.71
CA GLY A 595 18.96 32.75 6.05
C GLY A 595 18.12 31.59 6.51
N ASN A 596 18.65 30.76 7.42
CA ASN A 596 17.97 29.61 8.01
C ASN A 596 17.58 28.49 7.02
N THR A 597 18.36 28.29 5.94
CA THR A 597 18.13 27.22 4.94
C THR A 597 19.42 26.46 4.64
N ILE A 598 19.27 25.24 4.12
CA ILE A 598 20.37 24.41 3.63
C ILE A 598 20.81 24.92 2.26
N VAL A 599 22.09 25.26 2.13
CA VAL A 599 22.68 25.81 0.91
C VAL A 599 23.60 24.85 0.18
N ALA A 600 24.10 23.81 0.87
CA ALA A 600 24.86 22.72 0.26
C ALA A 600 24.77 21.45 1.09
N SER A 601 25.03 20.30 0.46
CA SER A 601 25.20 19.01 1.11
C SER A 601 26.38 18.25 0.51
N TYR A 602 27.05 17.45 1.35
CA TYR A 602 28.01 16.46 0.92
C TYR A 602 27.62 15.12 1.51
N ILE A 603 27.13 14.25 0.67
CA ILE A 603 26.65 12.91 1.03
C ILE A 603 27.41 11.93 0.16
N ASP A 604 28.27 11.11 0.79
CA ASP A 604 29.18 10.27 0.04
C ASP A 604 29.76 9.14 0.88
N LYS A 605 30.26 8.13 0.18
CA LYS A 605 31.15 7.07 0.68
C LYS A 605 32.27 6.92 -0.35
N PRO A 606 33.27 7.82 -0.34
CA PRO A 606 34.29 7.84 -1.38
C PRO A 606 35.18 6.57 -1.35
N ILE A 607 35.71 6.19 -2.51
CA ILE A 607 36.58 5.02 -2.66
C ILE A 607 37.87 5.13 -1.84
N GLY A 608 38.38 6.35 -1.69
CA GLY A 608 39.54 6.64 -0.82
C GLY A 608 39.23 6.68 0.68
N GLY A 609 38.03 6.25 1.07
CA GLY A 609 37.62 6.11 2.46
C GLY A 609 37.41 7.43 3.20
N LEU A 610 37.45 7.38 4.53
CA LEU A 610 37.21 8.52 5.42
C LEU A 610 38.20 9.67 5.19
N SER A 611 39.45 9.40 4.82
CA SER A 611 40.46 10.43 4.55
C SER A 611 40.05 11.33 3.38
N GLU A 612 39.57 10.73 2.28
CA GLU A 612 39.06 11.46 1.12
C GLU A 612 37.78 12.23 1.46
N TYR A 613 36.90 11.62 2.27
CA TYR A 613 35.69 12.30 2.75
C TYR A 613 36.02 13.58 3.51
N TYR A 614 36.92 13.51 4.49
CA TYR A 614 37.31 14.69 5.29
C TYR A 614 38.08 15.75 4.48
N GLU A 615 38.85 15.35 3.47
CA GLU A 615 39.50 16.30 2.56
C GLU A 615 38.46 17.06 1.72
N ASN A 616 37.44 16.39 1.20
CA ASN A 616 36.35 17.05 0.46
C ASN A 616 35.50 17.94 1.40
N GLN A 617 35.28 17.48 2.63
CA GLN A 617 34.63 18.29 3.67
C GLN A 617 35.46 19.58 3.99
N GLU A 618 36.80 19.49 4.08
CA GLU A 618 37.65 20.66 4.24
C GLU A 618 37.52 21.67 3.10
N LYS A 619 37.48 21.19 1.85
CA LYS A 619 37.28 22.05 0.68
C LYS A 619 35.91 22.74 0.75
N LEU A 620 34.87 22.01 1.18
CA LEU A 620 33.54 22.57 1.35
C LEU A 620 33.54 23.65 2.45
N LEU A 621 34.18 23.39 3.60
CA LEU A 621 34.33 24.36 4.67
C LEU A 621 35.06 25.63 4.20
N ALA A 622 36.17 25.46 3.47
CA ALA A 622 36.95 26.58 2.92
C ALA A 622 36.10 27.43 1.97
N MET A 623 35.36 26.77 1.06
CA MET A 623 34.51 27.45 0.08
C MET A 623 33.44 28.31 0.76
N TYR A 624 32.89 27.90 1.91
CA TYR A 624 31.91 28.64 2.68
C TYR A 624 32.50 29.48 3.82
N GLY A 625 33.78 29.88 3.71
CA GLY A 625 34.40 30.90 4.55
C GLY A 625 35.06 30.42 5.84
N ASN A 626 35.32 29.10 5.97
CA ASN A 626 35.95 28.52 7.18
C ASN A 626 35.27 28.94 8.49
N PRO A 627 33.99 28.73 8.72
CA PRO A 627 33.26 29.24 9.87
C PRO A 627 33.84 28.72 11.19
N LEU A 628 34.22 29.65 12.07
CA LEU A 628 34.77 29.34 13.37
C LEU A 628 33.78 28.53 14.22
N GLN A 629 34.23 27.37 14.75
CA GLN A 629 33.39 26.46 15.53
C GLN A 629 32.09 26.07 14.82
N GLY A 630 32.12 26.06 13.47
CA GLY A 630 30.96 25.83 12.63
C GLY A 630 30.62 24.36 12.41
N LEU A 631 31.62 23.46 12.49
CA LEU A 631 31.41 22.03 12.21
C LEU A 631 31.02 21.26 13.46
N CYS A 632 29.79 20.79 13.51
CA CYS A 632 29.28 19.92 14.55
C CYS A 632 29.50 18.45 14.19
N ILE A 633 30.20 17.69 15.00
CA ILE A 633 30.48 16.26 14.78
C ILE A 633 29.77 15.37 15.81
N GLU A 634 29.52 14.13 15.45
CA GLU A 634 29.09 13.10 16.39
C GLU A 634 30.31 12.63 17.22
N LYS A 635 30.30 12.91 18.54
CA LYS A 635 31.46 12.67 19.42
C LYS A 635 31.86 11.20 19.54
N ASN A 636 30.87 10.29 19.55
CA ASN A 636 31.10 8.85 19.80
C ASN A 636 31.56 8.10 18.53
N ARG A 637 31.25 8.60 17.33
CA ARG A 637 31.69 8.02 16.06
C ARG A 637 32.65 8.89 15.26
N GLY A 638 32.71 10.17 15.54
CA GLY A 638 33.52 11.16 14.81
C GLY A 638 34.95 11.29 15.33
N GLN A 639 35.54 10.27 15.94
CA GLN A 639 36.94 10.38 16.47
C GLN A 639 37.94 10.58 15.34
N ASP A 640 37.77 9.93 14.20
CA ASP A 640 38.65 10.05 13.04
C ASP A 640 38.54 11.46 12.41
N CYS A 641 37.31 12.00 12.32
CA CYS A 641 37.08 13.36 11.89
C CYS A 641 37.84 14.39 12.82
N ARG A 642 37.68 14.22 14.13
CA ARG A 642 38.39 15.04 15.10
C ARG A 642 39.89 14.92 14.93
N ALA A 643 40.44 13.71 14.82
CA ALA A 643 41.86 13.46 14.64
C ALA A 643 42.41 14.13 13.38
N HIS A 644 41.67 14.04 12.27
CA HIS A 644 41.99 14.67 11.00
C HIS A 644 42.15 16.20 11.15
N TYR A 645 41.16 16.90 11.75
CA TYR A 645 41.20 18.36 11.91
C TYR A 645 42.26 18.79 12.92
N ILE A 646 42.51 18.06 14.00
CA ILE A 646 43.59 18.33 14.95
C ILE A 646 44.96 18.20 14.27
N LYS A 647 45.18 17.10 13.52
CA LYS A 647 46.43 16.85 12.80
C LYS A 647 46.78 17.96 11.81
N LYS A 648 45.75 18.56 11.19
CA LYS A 648 45.91 19.67 10.24
C LYS A 648 45.88 21.06 10.86
N ASN A 649 45.93 21.19 12.18
CA ASN A 649 45.83 22.45 12.94
C ASN A 649 44.53 23.23 12.64
N LYS A 650 43.46 22.55 12.29
CA LYS A 650 42.15 23.12 11.97
C LYS A 650 41.06 22.85 13.01
N ALA A 651 41.45 22.47 14.22
CA ALA A 651 40.53 22.20 15.32
C ALA A 651 39.60 23.37 15.68
N TYR A 652 39.98 24.60 15.32
CA TYR A 652 39.17 25.82 15.51
C TYR A 652 37.85 25.80 14.69
N LEU A 653 37.75 24.97 13.69
CA LEU A 653 36.53 24.77 12.91
C LEU A 653 35.51 23.87 13.64
N LEU A 654 35.97 23.00 14.56
CA LEU A 654 35.11 22.05 15.28
C LEU A 654 34.32 22.76 16.40
N MET A 655 33.03 22.42 16.49
CA MET A 655 32.18 22.89 17.57
C MET A 655 32.57 22.25 18.91
N PRO A 656 32.82 23.03 19.97
CA PRO A 656 33.08 22.50 21.31
C PRO A 656 31.91 21.70 21.84
N SER A 657 32.17 20.59 22.54
CA SER A 657 31.12 19.78 23.21
C SER A 657 30.42 20.61 24.31
N PRO A 658 29.10 20.44 24.50
CA PRO A 658 28.43 20.99 25.67
C PRO A 658 28.94 20.34 26.96
N ASN A 659 29.01 21.10 28.05
CA ASN A 659 29.48 20.61 29.33
C ASN A 659 28.44 19.64 29.96
N ARG A 660 28.90 18.50 30.51
CA ARG A 660 28.06 17.39 30.94
C ARG A 660 27.89 17.25 32.44
N GLU A 661 28.61 18.04 33.25
CA GLU A 661 28.64 17.77 34.69
C GLU A 661 27.29 17.84 35.42
N GLN A 662 26.23 18.34 34.77
CA GLN A 662 24.88 18.40 35.34
C GLN A 662 23.77 17.73 34.53
N GLY A 663 24.10 16.84 33.64
CA GLY A 663 23.17 15.85 33.08
C GLY A 663 22.13 16.32 32.07
N THR A 664 21.82 17.59 31.93
CA THR A 664 20.65 18.05 31.15
C THR A 664 20.89 19.28 30.27
N ASN A 665 21.98 20.04 30.44
CA ASN A 665 22.15 21.26 29.66
C ASN A 665 23.11 21.10 28.49
N ILE A 666 22.55 20.93 27.28
CA ILE A 666 23.31 20.79 26.03
C ILE A 666 23.95 22.13 25.56
N TYR A 667 23.61 23.25 26.18
CA TYR A 667 24.12 24.57 25.80
C TYR A 667 25.38 24.99 26.50
N GLN A 668 25.82 24.22 27.53
CA GLN A 668 27.09 24.53 28.21
C GLN A 668 28.26 23.97 27.39
N LYS A 669 29.23 24.84 27.04
CA LYS A 669 30.39 24.47 26.21
C LYS A 669 31.54 23.91 27.07
N SER A 670 32.16 22.83 26.58
CA SER A 670 33.41 22.27 27.12
C SER A 670 34.58 22.69 26.23
N VAL A 671 35.63 23.25 26.84
CA VAL A 671 36.85 23.69 26.12
C VAL A 671 37.79 22.54 25.71
N THR A 672 37.53 21.31 26.19
CA THR A 672 38.46 20.18 26.00
C THR A 672 37.96 19.08 25.07
N SER A 673 36.69 19.14 24.60
CA SER A 673 36.13 18.14 23.72
C SER A 673 35.20 18.76 22.66
N TYR A 674 34.99 18.04 21.55
CA TYR A 674 34.24 18.51 20.40
C TYR A 674 33.04 17.63 20.13
N GLY A 675 31.94 18.20 19.58
CA GLY A 675 30.76 17.55 19.10
C GLY A 675 29.79 17.03 20.18
N TYR A 676 28.69 16.41 19.76
CA TYR A 676 27.64 15.85 20.61
C TYR A 676 27.75 14.34 20.75
N ASN A 677 27.46 13.82 21.95
CA ASN A 677 27.38 12.38 22.16
C ASN A 677 25.96 11.89 21.91
N VAL A 678 25.67 11.45 20.70
CA VAL A 678 24.38 10.95 20.25
C VAL A 678 24.06 9.55 20.79
N GLY A 679 25.05 8.83 21.35
CA GLY A 679 24.82 7.54 22.04
C GLY A 679 23.99 7.65 23.32
N ASN A 680 23.85 8.85 23.89
CA ASN A 680 22.97 9.09 25.02
C ASN A 680 21.53 9.36 24.55
N ARG A 681 20.57 8.52 24.97
CA ARG A 681 19.16 8.61 24.58
C ARG A 681 18.54 9.99 24.88
N ILE A 682 18.88 10.62 26.01
CA ILE A 682 18.34 11.93 26.37
C ILE A 682 18.84 12.99 25.39
N VAL A 683 20.15 13.00 25.11
CA VAL A 683 20.75 13.91 24.14
C VAL A 683 20.16 13.70 22.75
N LYS A 684 19.99 12.45 22.32
CA LYS A 684 19.37 12.11 21.03
C LYS A 684 17.95 12.67 20.93
N LEU A 685 17.14 12.50 21.96
CA LEU A 685 15.77 13.03 22.00
C LEU A 685 15.74 14.56 21.99
N GLN A 686 16.65 15.23 22.71
CA GLN A 686 16.75 16.69 22.71
C GLN A 686 17.16 17.24 21.34
N LEU A 687 18.14 16.61 20.69
CA LEU A 687 18.58 17.00 19.34
C LEU A 687 17.46 16.78 18.31
N ALA A 688 16.73 15.67 18.41
CA ALA A 688 15.59 15.40 17.54
C ALA A 688 14.46 16.43 17.73
N LYS A 689 14.18 16.83 18.98
CA LYS A 689 13.23 17.91 19.28
C LYS A 689 13.68 19.24 18.72
N MET A 690 14.95 19.61 18.92
CA MET A 690 15.53 20.85 18.36
C MET A 690 15.45 20.85 16.83
N MET A 691 15.67 19.70 16.18
CA MET A 691 15.52 19.56 14.73
C MET A 691 14.05 19.74 14.31
N ALA A 692 13.11 19.15 15.04
CA ALA A 692 11.68 19.31 14.77
C ALA A 692 11.24 20.78 14.91
N ASP A 693 11.65 21.42 16.00
CA ASP A 693 11.37 22.84 16.25
C ASP A 693 11.95 23.70 15.12
N TRP A 694 13.20 23.45 14.70
CA TRP A 694 13.82 24.15 13.58
C TRP A 694 13.10 23.93 12.24
N LEU A 695 12.67 22.69 11.95
CA LEU A 695 11.95 22.37 10.71
C LEU A 695 10.62 23.13 10.60
N LEU A 696 9.95 23.33 11.72
CA LEU A 696 8.66 24.03 11.81
C LEU A 696 8.79 25.53 12.06
N GLU A 697 10.00 26.04 12.35
CA GLU A 697 10.25 27.45 12.56
C GLU A 697 9.92 28.25 11.31
N GLU A 698 9.16 29.34 11.49
CA GLU A 698 8.79 30.26 10.43
C GLU A 698 9.91 31.31 10.22
N THR A 699 10.35 31.47 9.00
CA THR A 699 11.34 32.49 8.60
C THR A 699 10.65 33.48 7.66
N GLU A 700 10.75 34.74 8.03
CA GLU A 700 10.29 35.86 7.21
C GLU A 700 11.30 36.13 6.10
N LEU A 701 10.85 36.10 4.86
CA LEU A 701 11.63 36.29 3.65
C LEU A 701 10.98 37.37 2.77
N ASN A 702 11.69 37.80 1.73
CA ASN A 702 11.19 38.80 0.80
C ASN A 702 9.91 38.35 0.05
N ASP A 703 9.70 37.03 -0.08
CA ASP A 703 8.55 36.41 -0.77
C ASP A 703 7.47 35.87 0.20
N GLY A 704 7.56 36.21 1.50
CA GLY A 704 6.58 35.81 2.51
C GLY A 704 7.19 34.98 3.66
N ILE A 705 6.31 34.57 4.59
CA ILE A 705 6.67 33.72 5.72
C ILE A 705 6.62 32.25 5.28
N LYS A 706 7.69 31.51 5.50
CA LYS A 706 7.79 30.07 5.18
C LYS A 706 8.39 29.29 6.33
N LYS A 707 7.90 28.07 6.54
CA LYS A 707 8.55 27.11 7.44
C LYS A 707 9.87 26.63 6.82
N ASN A 708 10.87 26.33 7.65
CA ASN A 708 12.16 25.90 7.14
C ASN A 708 12.05 24.58 6.35
N ILE A 709 11.15 23.66 6.74
CA ILE A 709 10.94 22.41 6.02
C ILE A 709 10.46 22.64 4.56
N GLU A 710 9.64 23.65 4.30
CA GLU A 710 9.17 24.03 2.96
C GLU A 710 10.29 24.51 2.04
N ARG A 711 11.47 24.81 2.63
CA ARG A 711 12.63 25.37 1.95
C ARG A 711 13.76 24.36 1.76
N ILE A 712 13.67 23.16 2.39
CA ILE A 712 14.70 22.12 2.24
C ILE A 712 14.81 21.72 0.77
N PRO A 713 16.02 21.82 0.16
CA PRO A 713 16.21 21.44 -1.24
C PRO A 713 16.68 19.99 -1.41
N CYS A 714 17.09 19.32 -0.32
CA CYS A 714 17.74 18.01 -0.32
C CYS A 714 16.73 16.87 -0.19
N LEU A 715 16.53 16.09 -1.25
CA LEU A 715 15.63 14.92 -1.25
C LEU A 715 16.08 13.85 -0.26
N TYR A 716 17.38 13.58 -0.15
CA TYR A 716 17.91 12.58 0.77
C TYR A 716 17.53 12.89 2.22
N LEU A 717 17.70 14.16 2.66
CA LEU A 717 17.33 14.59 4.01
C LEU A 717 15.81 14.50 4.26
N LEU A 718 14.98 14.92 3.30
CA LEU A 718 13.53 14.79 3.43
C LEU A 718 13.12 13.33 3.58
N ARG A 719 13.72 12.44 2.82
CA ARG A 719 13.47 11.00 2.91
C ARG A 719 13.99 10.37 4.21
N GLN A 720 15.08 10.89 4.78
CA GLN A 720 15.51 10.53 6.13
C GLN A 720 14.51 11.00 7.20
N ILE A 721 13.95 12.21 7.07
CA ILE A 721 12.92 12.74 7.98
C ILE A 721 11.67 11.87 7.94
N MET A 722 11.32 11.29 6.80
CA MET A 722 10.16 10.44 6.62
C MET A 722 10.36 8.97 7.06
N ASN A 723 11.60 8.54 7.25
CA ASN A 723 11.97 7.19 7.65
C ASN A 723 12.52 7.17 9.09
#